data_60dc7acdf9cb0492c71fb0ed951bd768
#
_entry.id   60dc7acdf9cb0492c71fb0ed951bd768
#
_cell.length_a   1.000
_cell.length_b   1.000
_cell.length_c   1.000
_cell.angle_alpha   90.00
_cell.angle_beta   90.00
_cell.angle_gamma   90.00
#
_symmetry.space_group_name_H-M   'P 1'
#
loop_
_entity.id
_entity.type
_entity.pdbx_description
1 polymer ?
#
loop_
_entity_poly.entity_id
_entity_poly.type
_entity_poly.pdbx_seq_one_letter_code
_entity_poly.pdbx_strand_id
1 'polypeptide(L)'
;MQIGSLNVTVKNLAGHLLLLCGLATATAQAQSVAVLCPQPTPQCAYGARKLSETLTERGFTVRSARTDPQREVILAVSRDHLKPEGFSITPKGGVITITGGDNRGLIYGALALAEMFRNGTRFEEVTATHASPSLAFRAIKYNLPWSTYRPSSALSQHYDTARDLKYWEAFLDMMVENRFNAITLWNLDPFTYMVRTKNFPEASPWSESQLAQWQHLYHEIFRMAKERGLDTYVVFWSIFVSRQLAQAHGVAKENYYPYYYGSGDTSAIVRQYLRESVKQTLEEYPDLDGIGVSHGEGMGGMTPSQRQQWVEDVLIQGMLDAKRPVKLIHRVPFSSGTSSEPGASQDVEKLTRAAIERLGNRFQGPIWVEVKFNWSHGHSTPTLVKVHGGALSDTYFVPKPTNYRIVWTVRNEDFFALRWGVPDFIRQHIALNGVQDYVGGYFIGSETYIPALDYFTAVKAPVDWKWAFQRQWLFYKLWGRLLYDPKTPDTVFQADFVRRYGPGAANLLKAYSLASSTQLRLASLFDSTWDFTLYGEGLLALQGETTRYISVDRLIKQPTMDPAYVSVNDYVATLSKGGSFDTGRVTPPILVNMLERDANEALRLVNDIDTSGSASLMYEVADVKAWANLGLHLAEKLRGAVALQTYRLGGGEEHKREAIDHLQRALKYWDEIIKITRPIYRDMPLTHYNGNSRDANDDNLFHWARIRGEVASDVEIARASRRGQL
;
A
#
# COMPACT_ATOMS: atom_id res chain seq x y z
N MET A 1 -31.45 53.06 57.54
CA MET A 1 -31.73 52.49 58.86
C MET A 1 -30.77 51.35 59.05
N GLN A 2 -29.66 51.62 59.63
CA GLN A 2 -29.26 51.26 61.00
C GLN A 2 -29.20 49.73 61.22
N ILE A 3 -28.01 49.21 61.26
CA ILE A 3 -27.05 48.99 62.39
C ILE A 3 -27.37 47.67 63.11
N GLY A 4 -26.32 46.90 63.29
CA GLY A 4 -26.27 45.75 64.19
C GLY A 4 -25.03 44.90 64.05
N SER A 5 -23.89 45.41 64.53
CA SER A 5 -22.65 44.64 64.77
C SER A 5 -22.78 43.83 66.03
N LEU A 6 -22.23 42.64 66.11
CA LEU A 6 -21.77 42.07 67.38
C LEU A 6 -20.48 41.25 67.17
N ASN A 7 -19.41 41.81 67.75
CA ASN A 7 -18.14 41.14 68.03
C ASN A 7 -18.31 40.21 69.26
N VAL A 8 -17.77 38.99 69.14
CA VAL A 8 -17.36 38.23 70.32
C VAL A 8 -15.98 37.64 70.10
N THR A 9 -15.05 38.18 70.87
CA THR A 9 -13.67 37.69 71.03
C THR A 9 -13.66 36.66 72.15
N VAL A 10 -13.08 35.51 72.00
CA VAL A 10 -12.54 34.72 73.11
C VAL A 10 -11.26 34.00 72.70
N LYS A 11 -10.32 34.11 73.60
CA LYS A 11 -8.90 33.84 73.67
C LYS A 11 -8.51 32.34 73.62
N ASN A 12 -7.34 32.11 73.02
CA ASN A 12 -6.23 31.22 73.43
C ASN A 12 -6.52 29.84 74.04
N LEU A 13 -6.07 28.79 73.38
CA LEU A 13 -5.19 27.81 74.03
C LEU A 13 -4.19 27.21 72.99
N ALA A 14 -2.93 27.36 73.32
CA ALA A 14 -1.80 26.81 72.56
C ALA A 14 -1.67 25.31 72.86
N GLY A 15 -1.46 24.55 71.84
CA GLY A 15 -1.08 23.11 71.91
C GLY A 15 -0.27 22.72 70.70
N HIS A 16 1.03 22.67 70.85
CA HIS A 16 1.99 22.24 69.85
C HIS A 16 1.70 20.81 69.41
N LEU A 17 1.50 20.59 68.10
CA LEU A 17 1.90 19.36 67.42
C LEU A 17 2.36 19.72 66.04
N LEU A 18 3.66 20.02 65.88
CA LEU A 18 4.36 20.07 64.58
C LEU A 18 4.46 18.62 64.06
N LEU A 19 3.49 18.20 63.23
CA LEU A 19 3.67 17.06 62.34
C LEU A 19 4.45 17.55 61.12
N LEU A 20 5.75 17.36 61.11
CA LEU A 20 6.62 17.43 59.96
C LEU A 20 6.18 16.34 58.97
N CYS A 21 5.22 16.63 58.09
CA CYS A 21 5.07 15.92 56.81
C CYS A 21 6.27 16.31 55.93
N GLY A 22 7.37 15.62 56.13
CA GLY A 22 8.45 15.59 55.12
C GLY A 22 7.90 15.03 53.86
N LEU A 23 7.45 15.88 52.95
CA LEU A 23 7.34 15.56 51.53
C LEU A 23 8.77 15.30 51.07
N ALA A 24 9.22 14.03 51.22
CA ALA A 24 10.32 13.50 50.45
C ALA A 24 9.87 13.52 48.98
N THR A 25 10.08 14.65 48.31
CA THR A 25 10.19 14.67 46.87
C THR A 25 11.39 13.78 46.54
N ALA A 26 11.17 12.48 46.43
CA ALA A 26 12.10 11.61 45.73
C ALA A 26 12.17 12.18 44.34
N THR A 27 13.15 13.02 44.09
CA THR A 27 13.61 13.31 42.74
C THR A 27 13.98 11.95 42.15
N ALA A 28 13.05 11.40 41.37
CA ALA A 28 13.34 10.20 40.62
C ALA A 28 14.56 10.57 39.75
N GLN A 29 15.75 10.12 40.20
CA GLN A 29 16.98 10.37 39.50
C GLN A 29 16.79 9.76 38.11
N ALA A 30 16.76 10.58 37.08
CA ALA A 30 16.55 10.12 35.71
C ALA A 30 17.55 9.00 35.41
N GLN A 31 17.04 7.80 35.16
CA GLN A 31 17.86 6.64 34.94
C GLN A 31 18.69 6.87 33.67
N SER A 32 20.02 6.73 33.74
CA SER A 32 20.89 6.93 32.58
C SER A 32 21.07 5.62 31.81
N VAL A 33 21.08 5.73 30.46
CA VAL A 33 21.34 4.63 29.52
C VAL A 33 22.38 5.08 28.51
N ALA A 34 23.44 4.29 28.31
CA ALA A 34 24.37 4.50 27.21
C ALA A 34 23.92 3.72 25.97
N VAL A 35 23.80 4.38 24.82
CA VAL A 35 23.54 3.76 23.52
C VAL A 35 24.80 3.85 22.67
N LEU A 36 25.41 2.69 22.39
CA LEU A 36 26.76 2.59 21.83
C LEU A 36 26.76 1.94 20.45
N CYS A 37 27.44 2.57 19.49
CA CYS A 37 27.77 2.03 18.17
C CYS A 37 29.30 1.83 18.07
N PRO A 38 29.86 0.70 18.49
CA PRO A 38 31.31 0.47 18.44
C PRO A 38 31.90 0.55 17.02
N GLN A 39 31.09 0.23 16.01
CA GLN A 39 31.45 0.37 14.60
C GLN A 39 30.46 1.37 13.96
N PRO A 40 30.77 2.67 13.94
CA PRO A 40 29.86 3.68 13.47
C PRO A 40 29.66 3.59 11.96
N THR A 41 28.41 3.41 11.57
CA THR A 41 27.92 3.52 10.18
C THR A 41 26.70 4.43 10.19
N PRO A 42 26.30 5.02 9.06
CA PRO A 42 25.06 5.81 8.97
C PRO A 42 23.83 5.02 9.49
N GLN A 43 23.77 3.71 9.21
CA GLN A 43 22.68 2.84 9.64
C GLN A 43 22.73 2.59 11.16
N CYS A 44 23.91 2.38 11.74
CA CYS A 44 24.05 2.27 13.20
C CYS A 44 23.65 3.57 13.89
N ALA A 45 24.09 4.71 13.38
CA ALA A 45 23.70 6.01 13.89
C ALA A 45 22.19 6.24 13.83
N TYR A 46 21.55 5.85 12.70
CA TYR A 46 20.10 5.93 12.56
C TYR A 46 19.39 5.06 13.61
N GLY A 47 19.76 3.79 13.74
CA GLY A 47 19.17 2.86 14.72
C GLY A 47 19.35 3.36 16.16
N ALA A 48 20.56 3.83 16.50
CA ALA A 48 20.86 4.40 17.81
C ALA A 48 20.05 5.68 18.09
N ARG A 49 19.88 6.56 17.13
CA ARG A 49 19.06 7.76 17.24
C ARG A 49 17.61 7.42 17.52
N LYS A 50 16.99 6.54 16.74
CA LYS A 50 15.58 6.09 16.92
C LYS A 50 15.34 5.44 18.29
N LEU A 51 16.29 4.63 18.74
CA LEU A 51 16.23 4.03 20.08
C LEU A 51 16.39 5.09 21.16
N SER A 52 17.30 6.05 21.00
CA SER A 52 17.55 7.13 21.93
C SER A 52 16.34 8.06 22.07
N GLU A 53 15.67 8.38 20.97
CA GLU A 53 14.42 9.12 20.94
C GLU A 53 13.37 8.44 21.84
N THR A 54 13.17 7.13 21.64
CA THR A 54 12.21 6.33 22.42
C THR A 54 12.60 6.26 23.91
N LEU A 55 13.87 6.05 24.24
CA LEU A 55 14.35 6.01 25.62
C LEU A 55 14.13 7.36 26.31
N THR A 56 14.38 8.47 25.62
CA THR A 56 14.15 9.82 26.14
C THR A 56 12.66 10.06 26.42
N GLU A 57 11.78 9.65 25.50
CA GLU A 57 10.31 9.70 25.70
C GLU A 57 9.87 8.87 26.92
N ARG A 58 10.61 7.81 27.25
CA ARG A 58 10.37 6.97 28.44
C ARG A 58 11.04 7.48 29.72
N GLY A 59 11.63 8.68 29.70
CA GLY A 59 12.22 9.34 30.85
C GLY A 59 13.66 8.96 31.15
N PHE A 60 14.37 8.28 30.25
CA PHE A 60 15.79 8.00 30.41
C PHE A 60 16.65 9.20 29.97
N THR A 61 17.78 9.41 30.66
CA THR A 61 18.87 10.27 30.18
C THR A 61 19.78 9.43 29.30
N VAL A 62 19.75 9.69 27.97
CA VAL A 62 20.54 8.92 27.01
C VAL A 62 21.92 9.55 26.79
N ARG A 63 22.97 8.72 26.73
CA ARG A 63 24.36 9.10 26.50
C ARG A 63 24.96 8.29 25.34
N SER A 64 25.85 8.89 24.60
CA SER A 64 26.58 8.23 23.49
C SER A 64 27.92 7.63 23.91
N ALA A 65 28.33 7.81 25.17
CA ALA A 65 29.59 7.31 25.71
C ALA A 65 29.40 6.68 27.08
N ARG A 66 30.29 5.76 27.45
CA ARG A 66 30.35 5.17 28.78
C ARG A 66 30.87 6.20 29.78
N THR A 67 29.98 6.79 30.53
CA THR A 67 30.28 7.65 31.67
C THR A 67 29.49 7.17 32.86
N ASP A 68 29.88 6.04 33.43
CA ASP A 68 29.21 5.37 34.55
C ASP A 68 27.72 5.09 34.30
N PRO A 69 27.36 4.35 33.24
CA PRO A 69 25.99 3.97 32.95
C PRO A 69 25.61 2.75 33.75
N GLN A 70 24.51 2.84 34.49
CA GLN A 70 23.91 1.66 35.14
C GLN A 70 23.30 0.71 34.08
N ARG A 71 23.06 1.19 32.86
CA ARG A 71 22.46 0.47 31.75
C ARG A 71 23.15 0.81 30.43
N GLU A 72 23.36 -0.20 29.61
CA GLU A 72 23.96 -0.04 28.28
C GLU A 72 23.11 -0.73 27.21
N VAL A 73 23.02 -0.14 26.02
CA VAL A 73 22.58 -0.79 24.79
C VAL A 73 23.70 -0.72 23.77
N ILE A 74 24.18 -1.88 23.32
CA ILE A 74 25.28 -2.02 22.37
C ILE A 74 24.72 -2.48 21.03
N LEU A 75 24.97 -1.72 19.96
CA LEU A 75 24.58 -2.04 18.61
C LEU A 75 25.81 -2.58 17.85
N ALA A 76 25.77 -3.84 17.41
CA ALA A 76 26.87 -4.50 16.72
C ALA A 76 26.38 -5.28 15.49
N VAL A 77 27.25 -5.46 14.52
CA VAL A 77 26.99 -6.33 13.36
C VAL A 77 27.87 -7.57 13.50
N SER A 78 27.25 -8.76 13.37
CA SER A 78 27.97 -10.03 13.23
C SER A 78 27.26 -10.90 12.21
N ARG A 79 28.01 -11.43 11.27
CA ARG A 79 27.50 -12.37 10.27
C ARG A 79 27.46 -13.82 10.78
N ASP A 80 28.00 -14.07 11.98
CA ASP A 80 27.99 -15.39 12.58
C ASP A 80 26.55 -15.70 13.07
N HIS A 81 25.96 -16.75 12.56
CA HIS A 81 24.64 -17.27 12.97
C HIS A 81 23.39 -16.44 12.59
N LEU A 82 23.53 -15.26 11.98
CA LEU A 82 22.39 -14.45 11.53
C LEU A 82 22.36 -14.34 9.99
N LYS A 83 21.16 -14.50 9.43
CA LYS A 83 20.93 -14.22 8.01
C LYS A 83 21.00 -12.69 7.74
N PRO A 84 21.25 -12.26 6.51
CA PRO A 84 21.07 -10.86 6.13
C PRO A 84 19.71 -10.36 6.61
N GLU A 85 19.65 -9.11 7.10
CA GLU A 85 18.49 -8.46 7.69
C GLU A 85 17.92 -9.13 8.97
N GLY A 86 18.52 -10.22 9.43
CA GLY A 86 18.19 -10.84 10.72
C GLY A 86 18.83 -10.08 11.88
N PHE A 87 18.22 -10.19 13.05
CA PHE A 87 18.76 -9.59 14.28
C PHE A 87 18.50 -10.47 15.50
N SER A 88 19.28 -10.22 16.55
CA SER A 88 19.03 -10.72 17.91
C SER A 88 19.13 -9.59 18.93
N ILE A 89 18.34 -9.67 19.99
CA ILE A 89 18.39 -8.81 21.19
C ILE A 89 18.72 -9.73 22.34
N THR A 90 19.84 -9.48 23.03
CA THR A 90 20.32 -10.34 24.12
C THR A 90 20.59 -9.50 25.37
N PRO A 91 19.70 -9.55 26.40
CA PRO A 91 19.93 -8.89 27.68
C PRO A 91 20.87 -9.72 28.57
N LYS A 92 21.81 -9.05 29.25
CA LYS A 92 22.70 -9.65 30.23
C LYS A 92 23.23 -8.60 31.22
N GLY A 93 22.87 -8.70 32.48
CA GLY A 93 23.49 -7.92 33.56
C GLY A 93 23.46 -6.39 33.41
N GLY A 94 22.33 -5.82 33.02
CA GLY A 94 22.20 -4.36 32.78
C GLY A 94 22.66 -3.92 31.37
N VAL A 95 23.17 -4.86 30.55
CA VAL A 95 23.55 -4.60 29.16
C VAL A 95 22.58 -5.31 28.22
N ILE A 96 22.07 -4.60 27.22
CA ILE A 96 21.29 -5.17 26.13
C ILE A 96 22.15 -5.09 24.86
N THR A 97 22.48 -6.23 24.27
CA THR A 97 23.21 -6.28 23.01
C THR A 97 22.25 -6.55 21.87
N ILE A 98 22.24 -5.64 20.87
CA ILE A 98 21.55 -5.80 19.60
C ILE A 98 22.58 -6.23 18.58
N THR A 99 22.42 -7.41 18.01
CA THR A 99 23.29 -7.93 16.95
C THR A 99 22.49 -8.02 15.65
N GLY A 100 22.93 -7.32 14.60
CA GLY A 100 22.41 -7.48 13.25
C GLY A 100 23.25 -8.42 12.41
N GLY A 101 22.65 -9.24 11.55
CA GLY A 101 23.35 -10.01 10.53
C GLY A 101 24.02 -9.13 9.47
N ASP A 102 23.51 -7.91 9.33
CA ASP A 102 24.04 -6.78 8.57
C ASP A 102 23.55 -5.46 9.18
N ASN A 103 23.91 -4.34 8.56
CA ASN A 103 23.47 -3.00 9.00
C ASN A 103 21.95 -2.82 9.01
N ARG A 104 21.23 -3.47 8.10
CA ARG A 104 19.76 -3.42 8.04
C ARG A 104 19.14 -4.22 9.19
N GLY A 105 19.65 -5.42 9.46
CA GLY A 105 19.26 -6.20 10.62
C GLY A 105 19.53 -5.47 11.94
N LEU A 106 20.64 -4.73 12.02
CA LEU A 106 20.94 -3.89 13.18
C LEU A 106 19.87 -2.81 13.41
N ILE A 107 19.45 -2.10 12.37
CA ILE A 107 18.34 -1.13 12.46
C ILE A 107 17.07 -1.83 12.95
N TYR A 108 16.74 -2.99 12.38
CA TYR A 108 15.53 -3.72 12.76
C TYR A 108 15.54 -4.17 14.22
N GLY A 109 16.70 -4.57 14.74
CA GLY A 109 16.88 -4.88 16.15
C GLY A 109 16.69 -3.65 17.05
N ALA A 110 17.29 -2.51 16.67
CA ALA A 110 17.12 -1.25 17.40
C ALA A 110 15.66 -0.79 17.45
N LEU A 111 14.97 -0.86 16.31
CA LEU A 111 13.54 -0.51 16.20
C LEU A 111 12.64 -1.52 16.96
N ALA A 112 13.02 -2.80 17.01
CA ALA A 112 12.29 -3.80 17.79
C ALA A 112 12.41 -3.53 19.30
N LEU A 113 13.61 -3.21 19.79
CA LEU A 113 13.80 -2.81 21.18
C LEU A 113 13.07 -1.51 21.52
N ALA A 114 13.11 -0.52 20.62
CA ALA A 114 12.35 0.72 20.77
C ALA A 114 10.83 0.45 20.84
N GLU A 115 10.30 -0.48 20.03
CA GLU A 115 8.89 -0.89 20.08
C GLU A 115 8.52 -1.54 21.42
N MET A 116 9.39 -2.40 21.97
CA MET A 116 9.19 -2.98 23.32
C MET A 116 9.06 -1.89 24.37
N PHE A 117 9.97 -0.91 24.37
CA PHE A 117 9.91 0.22 25.32
C PHE A 117 8.67 1.10 25.12
N ARG A 118 8.30 1.41 23.88
CA ARG A 118 7.06 2.15 23.59
C ARG A 118 5.81 1.43 24.10
N ASN A 119 5.81 0.10 24.04
CA ASN A 119 4.70 -0.73 24.54
C ASN A 119 4.76 -1.00 26.06
N GLY A 120 5.67 -0.33 26.80
CA GLY A 120 5.70 -0.36 28.26
C GLY A 120 6.65 -1.36 28.89
N THR A 121 7.37 -2.18 28.10
CA THR A 121 8.40 -3.08 28.64
C THR A 121 9.48 -2.28 29.38
N ARG A 122 9.79 -2.67 30.62
CA ARG A 122 10.88 -2.05 31.38
C ARG A 122 12.22 -2.60 30.91
N PHE A 123 13.31 -1.86 31.17
CA PHE A 123 14.65 -2.25 30.70
C PHE A 123 15.05 -3.66 31.21
N GLU A 124 14.71 -3.98 32.44
CA GLU A 124 15.02 -5.26 33.11
C GLU A 124 14.11 -6.41 32.65
N GLU A 125 13.01 -6.11 31.99
CA GLU A 125 12.03 -7.08 31.50
C GLU A 125 12.27 -7.48 30.04
N VAL A 126 13.26 -6.86 29.38
CA VAL A 126 13.60 -7.20 28.01
C VAL A 126 14.06 -8.66 27.95
N THR A 127 13.43 -9.46 27.10
CA THR A 127 13.75 -10.86 26.91
C THR A 127 14.56 -11.08 25.64
N ALA A 128 15.34 -12.16 25.62
CA ALA A 128 16.09 -12.55 24.43
C ALA A 128 15.12 -12.77 23.24
N THR A 129 15.40 -12.12 22.15
CA THR A 129 14.55 -12.12 20.95
C THR A 129 15.41 -12.23 19.71
N HIS A 130 14.93 -12.95 18.72
CA HIS A 130 15.57 -13.01 17.40
C HIS A 130 14.50 -13.01 16.31
N ALA A 131 14.83 -12.45 15.16
CA ALA A 131 13.99 -12.50 13.97
C ALA A 131 14.84 -12.44 12.71
N SER A 132 14.31 -13.01 11.63
CA SER A 132 14.94 -13.00 10.31
C SER A 132 13.86 -12.87 9.24
N PRO A 133 14.13 -12.22 8.09
CA PRO A 133 13.13 -12.06 7.06
C PRO A 133 12.76 -13.39 6.40
N SER A 134 11.47 -13.55 6.13
CA SER A 134 10.93 -14.64 5.33
C SER A 134 11.11 -14.37 3.83
N LEU A 135 11.03 -13.11 3.41
CA LEU A 135 11.14 -12.67 2.03
C LEU A 135 12.27 -11.65 1.86
N ALA A 136 13.04 -11.79 0.80
CA ALA A 136 14.21 -10.95 0.54
C ALA A 136 13.86 -9.56 0.01
N PHE A 137 12.75 -9.42 -0.72
CA PHE A 137 12.32 -8.18 -1.34
C PHE A 137 10.94 -7.77 -0.81
N ARG A 138 10.89 -6.62 -0.16
CA ARG A 138 9.67 -6.07 0.48
C ARG A 138 9.61 -4.58 0.15
N ALA A 139 9.09 -4.26 -1.04
CA ALA A 139 9.16 -2.93 -1.59
C ALA A 139 7.83 -2.19 -1.55
N ILE A 140 7.92 -0.87 -1.54
CA ILE A 140 6.80 0.00 -1.87
C ILE A 140 6.98 0.50 -3.30
N LYS A 141 5.90 0.34 -4.11
CA LYS A 141 5.75 0.93 -5.42
C LYS A 141 5.17 2.33 -5.27
N TYR A 142 5.98 3.36 -5.50
CA TYR A 142 5.58 4.74 -5.37
C TYR A 142 5.55 5.44 -6.73
N ASN A 143 4.36 5.66 -7.29
CA ASN A 143 4.20 6.47 -8.48
C ASN A 143 4.29 7.95 -8.10
N LEU A 144 5.24 8.66 -8.69
CA LEU A 144 5.42 10.09 -8.44
C LEU A 144 4.33 10.91 -9.14
N PRO A 145 3.87 12.03 -8.56
CA PRO A 145 2.78 12.83 -9.13
C PRO A 145 3.19 13.67 -10.36
N TRP A 146 4.46 13.68 -10.71
CA TRP A 146 4.96 14.27 -11.94
C TRP A 146 5.44 13.20 -12.90
N SER A 147 5.49 13.50 -14.19
CA SER A 147 5.86 12.52 -15.21
C SER A 147 5.02 11.24 -15.13
N THR A 148 3.75 11.41 -14.86
CA THR A 148 2.80 10.31 -14.71
C THR A 148 2.11 10.01 -16.03
N TYR A 149 1.76 8.74 -16.24
CA TYR A 149 1.00 8.33 -17.40
C TYR A 149 -0.52 8.55 -17.27
N ARG A 150 -0.98 8.99 -16.09
CA ARG A 150 -2.39 9.33 -15.80
C ARG A 150 -2.47 10.64 -15.03
N PRO A 151 -2.26 11.78 -15.70
CA PRO A 151 -2.43 13.07 -15.07
C PRO A 151 -3.88 13.25 -14.63
N SER A 152 -4.08 13.77 -13.42
CA SER A 152 -5.40 14.04 -12.85
C SER A 152 -5.32 15.07 -11.73
N SER A 153 -6.45 15.67 -11.37
CA SER A 153 -6.55 16.53 -10.18
C SER A 153 -6.25 15.76 -8.88
N ALA A 154 -6.53 14.46 -8.86
CA ALA A 154 -6.15 13.59 -7.77
C ALA A 154 -4.63 13.55 -7.55
N LEU A 155 -3.85 13.55 -8.62
CA LEU A 155 -2.38 13.57 -8.56
C LEU A 155 -1.82 14.95 -8.28
N SER A 156 -2.35 15.98 -8.95
CA SER A 156 -1.80 17.34 -8.87
C SER A 156 -1.81 17.92 -7.46
N GLN A 157 -2.80 17.56 -6.63
CA GLN A 157 -2.86 18.00 -5.24
C GLN A 157 -1.75 17.41 -4.34
N HIS A 158 -1.07 16.35 -4.78
CA HIS A 158 0.03 15.73 -4.04
C HIS A 158 1.41 16.29 -4.43
N TYR A 159 1.48 17.12 -5.47
CA TYR A 159 2.73 17.58 -6.07
C TYR A 159 3.65 18.29 -5.07
N ASP A 160 3.15 19.25 -4.33
CA ASP A 160 3.95 20.00 -3.37
C ASP A 160 4.37 19.16 -2.18
N THR A 161 3.47 18.30 -1.68
CA THR A 161 3.79 17.39 -0.57
C THR A 161 4.87 16.39 -0.97
N ALA A 162 4.81 15.84 -2.18
CA ALA A 162 5.81 14.90 -2.69
C ALA A 162 7.17 15.57 -3.01
N ARG A 163 7.26 16.89 -2.98
CA ARG A 163 8.52 17.66 -3.07
C ARG A 163 9.06 18.10 -1.70
N ASP A 164 8.31 17.92 -0.62
CA ASP A 164 8.75 18.23 0.74
C ASP A 164 9.63 17.10 1.29
N LEU A 165 10.91 17.40 1.57
CA LEU A 165 11.84 16.43 2.16
C LEU A 165 11.40 15.91 3.52
N LYS A 166 10.63 16.68 4.30
CA LYS A 166 10.06 16.21 5.57
C LYS A 166 9.02 15.12 5.38
N TYR A 167 8.28 15.16 4.25
CA TYR A 167 7.40 14.07 3.88
C TYR A 167 8.19 12.79 3.63
N TRP A 168 9.26 12.87 2.84
CA TRP A 168 10.09 11.70 2.53
C TRP A 168 10.81 11.16 3.76
N GLU A 169 11.33 12.02 4.61
CA GLU A 169 11.92 11.58 5.88
C GLU A 169 10.93 10.72 6.69
N ALA A 170 9.71 11.21 6.89
CA ALA A 170 8.68 10.49 7.62
C ALA A 170 8.18 9.22 6.88
N PHE A 171 8.08 9.26 5.54
CA PHE A 171 7.66 8.12 4.75
C PHE A 171 8.69 6.98 4.79
N LEU A 172 9.97 7.31 4.64
CA LEU A 172 11.06 6.36 4.73
C LEU A 172 11.23 5.80 6.16
N ASP A 173 10.99 6.62 7.19
CA ASP A 173 10.91 6.15 8.59
C ASP A 173 9.79 5.11 8.74
N MET A 174 8.58 5.40 8.24
CA MET A 174 7.46 4.46 8.25
C MET A 174 7.83 3.14 7.55
N MET A 175 8.50 3.22 6.39
CA MET A 175 8.93 2.03 5.65
C MET A 175 9.83 1.12 6.49
N VAL A 176 10.91 1.67 7.05
CA VAL A 176 11.89 0.85 7.79
C VAL A 176 11.33 0.37 9.14
N GLU A 177 10.51 1.16 9.81
CA GLU A 177 9.82 0.77 11.03
C GLU A 177 8.90 -0.44 10.80
N ASN A 178 8.29 -0.53 9.61
CA ASN A 178 7.46 -1.65 9.21
C ASN A 178 8.22 -2.74 8.42
N ARG A 179 9.55 -2.70 8.38
CA ARG A 179 10.41 -3.73 7.75
C ARG A 179 10.33 -3.80 6.22
N PHE A 180 9.84 -2.78 5.53
CA PHE A 180 10.11 -2.64 4.09
C PHE A 180 11.60 -2.39 3.89
N ASN A 181 12.14 -2.87 2.76
CA ASN A 181 13.57 -2.80 2.50
C ASN A 181 13.93 -2.18 1.14
N ALA A 182 12.95 -1.80 0.35
CA ALA A 182 13.20 -1.11 -0.92
C ALA A 182 12.12 -0.07 -1.23
N ILE A 183 12.55 1.11 -1.70
CA ILE A 183 11.68 2.13 -2.30
C ILE A 183 11.87 2.13 -3.81
N THR A 184 10.78 2.08 -4.55
CA THR A 184 10.80 2.17 -6.01
C THR A 184 9.99 3.37 -6.46
N LEU A 185 10.65 4.32 -7.12
CA LEU A 185 10.03 5.54 -7.65
C LEU A 185 9.66 5.32 -9.12
N TRP A 186 8.40 5.49 -9.46
CA TRP A 186 7.87 5.18 -10.79
C TRP A 186 7.44 6.44 -11.53
N ASN A 187 7.93 6.59 -12.77
CA ASN A 187 7.62 7.69 -13.69
C ASN A 187 7.58 7.18 -15.14
N LEU A 188 6.98 7.94 -16.05
CA LEU A 188 7.11 7.67 -17.49
C LEU A 188 8.54 7.98 -17.98
N ASP A 189 9.01 9.18 -17.70
CA ASP A 189 10.36 9.64 -18.02
C ASP A 189 10.94 10.39 -16.82
N PRO A 190 11.69 9.71 -15.93
CA PRO A 190 12.33 10.34 -14.77
C PRO A 190 13.54 11.18 -15.16
N PHE A 191 14.18 10.89 -16.29
CA PHE A 191 15.50 11.40 -16.64
C PHE A 191 15.52 12.91 -16.79
N THR A 192 14.47 13.50 -17.32
CA THR A 192 14.35 14.96 -17.46
C THR A 192 14.36 15.71 -16.13
N TYR A 193 14.08 15.04 -15.01
CA TYR A 193 14.12 15.59 -13.65
C TYR A 193 15.43 15.27 -12.94
N MET A 194 16.18 14.30 -13.43
CA MET A 194 17.37 13.80 -12.73
C MET A 194 18.67 14.28 -13.35
N VAL A 195 18.75 14.33 -14.67
CA VAL A 195 20.00 14.65 -15.38
C VAL A 195 19.80 15.62 -16.53
N ARG A 196 20.81 16.39 -16.82
CA ARG A 196 20.96 17.05 -18.13
C ARG A 196 21.96 16.22 -18.92
N THR A 197 21.47 15.47 -19.91
CA THR A 197 22.31 14.60 -20.73
C THR A 197 23.36 15.40 -21.46
N LYS A 198 24.61 14.91 -21.49
CA LYS A 198 25.77 15.65 -22.03
C LYS A 198 25.66 15.91 -23.53
N ASN A 199 25.18 14.90 -24.27
CA ASN A 199 25.06 14.97 -25.72
C ASN A 199 23.70 15.49 -26.22
N PHE A 200 22.71 15.63 -25.30
CA PHE A 200 21.35 16.09 -25.58
C PHE A 200 20.88 17.08 -24.53
N PRO A 201 21.63 18.18 -24.26
CA PRO A 201 21.27 19.14 -23.20
C PRO A 201 19.92 19.82 -23.46
N GLU A 202 19.50 19.93 -24.72
CA GLU A 202 18.21 20.46 -25.15
C GLU A 202 17.03 19.59 -24.74
N ALA A 203 17.23 18.33 -24.36
CA ALA A 203 16.18 17.48 -23.86
C ALA A 203 15.58 17.94 -22.54
N SER A 204 16.35 18.72 -21.76
CA SER A 204 15.87 19.21 -20.47
C SER A 204 14.87 20.35 -20.63
N PRO A 205 13.66 20.25 -20.05
CA PRO A 205 12.70 21.36 -20.04
C PRO A 205 13.00 22.41 -18.98
N TRP A 206 14.04 22.23 -18.17
CA TRP A 206 14.34 23.01 -16.97
C TRP A 206 15.51 23.96 -17.18
N SER A 207 15.44 25.14 -16.57
CA SER A 207 16.63 25.97 -16.35
C SER A 207 17.62 25.23 -15.43
N GLU A 208 18.87 25.70 -15.36
CA GLU A 208 19.86 25.09 -14.47
C GLU A 208 19.41 25.10 -13.00
N SER A 209 18.87 26.20 -12.54
CA SER A 209 18.43 26.35 -11.16
C SER A 209 17.21 25.47 -10.83
N GLN A 210 16.29 25.29 -11.77
CA GLN A 210 15.15 24.40 -11.61
C GLN A 210 15.59 22.94 -11.62
N LEU A 211 16.47 22.55 -12.53
CA LEU A 211 17.00 21.19 -12.55
C LEU A 211 17.79 20.87 -11.27
N ALA A 212 18.60 21.82 -10.76
CA ALA A 212 19.31 21.64 -9.51
C ALA A 212 18.38 21.38 -8.31
N GLN A 213 17.18 22.01 -8.28
CA GLN A 213 16.18 21.73 -7.24
C GLN A 213 15.64 20.29 -7.35
N TRP A 214 15.38 19.81 -8.57
CA TRP A 214 14.95 18.42 -8.79
C TRP A 214 16.05 17.43 -8.42
N GLN A 215 17.28 17.69 -8.86
CA GLN A 215 18.44 16.86 -8.51
C GLN A 215 18.64 16.78 -7.01
N HIS A 216 18.55 17.91 -6.30
CA HIS A 216 18.63 17.94 -4.84
C HIS A 216 17.55 17.05 -4.20
N LEU A 217 16.30 17.12 -4.67
CA LEU A 217 15.21 16.28 -4.16
C LEU A 217 15.54 14.78 -4.30
N TYR A 218 15.95 14.33 -5.50
CA TYR A 218 16.28 12.93 -5.72
C TYR A 218 17.52 12.47 -4.92
N HIS A 219 18.56 13.28 -4.86
CA HIS A 219 19.74 12.99 -4.06
C HIS A 219 19.37 12.80 -2.58
N GLU A 220 18.59 13.71 -2.02
CA GLU A 220 18.18 13.62 -0.61
C GLU A 220 17.27 12.43 -0.32
N ILE A 221 16.32 12.12 -1.22
CA ILE A 221 15.49 10.92 -1.06
C ILE A 221 16.37 9.66 -1.01
N PHE A 222 17.32 9.52 -1.93
CA PHE A 222 18.18 8.33 -1.97
C PHE A 222 19.15 8.29 -0.78
N ARG A 223 19.75 9.41 -0.42
CA ARG A 223 20.62 9.51 0.76
C ARG A 223 19.87 9.09 2.05
N MET A 224 18.68 9.66 2.28
CA MET A 224 17.84 9.31 3.45
C MET A 224 17.42 7.84 3.43
N ALA A 225 17.15 7.28 2.26
CA ALA A 225 16.84 5.85 2.12
C ALA A 225 18.04 4.98 2.48
N LYS A 226 19.25 5.33 2.02
CA LYS A 226 20.49 4.60 2.35
C LYS A 226 20.82 4.65 3.83
N GLU A 227 20.63 5.79 4.48
CA GLU A 227 20.80 5.91 5.95
C GLU A 227 19.91 4.94 6.72
N ARG A 228 18.72 4.66 6.18
CA ARG A 228 17.74 3.70 6.72
C ARG A 228 17.94 2.26 6.25
N GLY A 229 18.98 2.02 5.45
CA GLY A 229 19.29 0.70 4.89
C GLY A 229 18.31 0.27 3.80
N LEU A 230 17.56 1.18 3.19
CA LEU A 230 16.65 0.86 2.09
C LEU A 230 17.41 0.80 0.75
N ASP A 231 17.04 -0.17 -0.08
CA ASP A 231 17.43 -0.18 -1.48
C ASP A 231 16.59 0.85 -2.26
N THR A 232 17.19 1.47 -3.27
CA THR A 232 16.60 2.54 -4.04
C THR A 232 16.52 2.18 -5.52
N TYR A 233 15.36 2.40 -6.12
CA TYR A 233 15.15 2.14 -7.53
C TYR A 233 14.36 3.26 -8.19
N VAL A 234 14.69 3.52 -9.46
CA VAL A 234 13.86 4.27 -10.39
C VAL A 234 13.33 3.31 -11.43
N VAL A 235 12.02 3.26 -11.60
CA VAL A 235 11.35 2.40 -12.57
C VAL A 235 10.59 3.27 -13.55
N PHE A 236 10.72 3.00 -14.84
CA PHE A 236 10.12 3.83 -15.87
C PHE A 236 9.52 2.98 -17.01
N TRP A 237 8.65 3.62 -17.77
CA TRP A 237 8.07 3.02 -18.95
C TRP A 237 8.95 3.28 -20.17
N SER A 238 8.98 2.32 -21.08
CA SER A 238 9.88 2.35 -22.22
C SER A 238 9.43 3.32 -23.30
N ILE A 239 10.41 3.94 -23.97
CA ILE A 239 10.32 4.81 -25.13
C ILE A 239 9.43 6.03 -24.92
N PHE A 240 9.78 6.81 -23.90
CA PHE A 240 9.27 8.17 -23.73
C PHE A 240 10.42 9.16 -23.71
N VAL A 241 10.23 10.31 -24.34
CA VAL A 241 11.20 11.40 -24.39
C VAL A 241 10.52 12.72 -24.10
N SER A 242 11.30 13.72 -23.73
CA SER A 242 10.77 15.07 -23.53
C SER A 242 10.29 15.69 -24.84
N ARG A 243 9.35 16.61 -24.73
CA ARG A 243 8.89 17.44 -25.86
C ARG A 243 10.04 18.19 -26.51
N GLN A 244 10.99 18.67 -25.72
CA GLN A 244 12.14 19.43 -26.17
C GLN A 244 13.06 18.59 -27.07
N LEU A 245 13.39 17.36 -26.66
CA LEU A 245 14.15 16.43 -27.52
C LEU A 245 13.42 16.16 -28.83
N ALA A 246 12.13 15.83 -28.73
CA ALA A 246 11.30 15.49 -29.89
C ALA A 246 11.28 16.64 -30.93
N GLN A 247 11.11 17.86 -30.47
CA GLN A 247 11.09 19.06 -31.32
C GLN A 247 12.47 19.39 -31.90
N ALA A 248 13.51 19.32 -31.09
CA ALA A 248 14.86 19.66 -31.54
C ALA A 248 15.38 18.75 -32.65
N HIS A 249 14.97 17.48 -32.64
CA HIS A 249 15.49 16.47 -33.60
C HIS A 249 14.43 15.98 -34.60
N GLY A 250 13.19 16.47 -34.53
CA GLY A 250 12.13 16.03 -35.44
C GLY A 250 11.77 14.55 -35.29
N VAL A 251 11.98 13.98 -34.13
CA VAL A 251 11.72 12.58 -33.78
C VAL A 251 10.53 12.47 -32.83
N ALA A 252 10.07 11.26 -32.55
CA ALA A 252 9.07 10.95 -31.54
C ALA A 252 7.83 11.85 -31.65
N LYS A 253 6.96 11.53 -32.60
CA LYS A 253 5.70 12.30 -32.79
C LYS A 253 4.88 12.30 -31.51
N GLU A 254 4.03 13.35 -31.38
CA GLU A 254 3.13 13.51 -30.27
C GLU A 254 2.36 12.23 -29.99
N ASN A 255 2.34 11.83 -28.73
CA ASN A 255 1.83 10.59 -28.26
C ASN A 255 0.49 10.76 -27.55
N TYR A 256 -0.15 9.64 -27.27
CA TYR A 256 -1.34 9.46 -26.45
C TYR A 256 -1.27 10.19 -25.09
N TYR A 257 -0.05 10.32 -24.53
CA TYR A 257 0.16 11.01 -23.24
C TYR A 257 0.55 12.47 -23.47
N PRO A 258 -0.18 13.44 -22.88
CA PRO A 258 -0.04 14.86 -23.22
C PRO A 258 1.30 15.49 -22.88
N TYR A 259 2.15 14.82 -22.12
CA TYR A 259 3.43 15.36 -21.63
C TYR A 259 4.66 14.70 -22.23
N TYR A 260 4.52 13.57 -22.93
CA TYR A 260 5.62 12.76 -23.42
C TYR A 260 5.41 12.33 -24.84
N TYR A 261 6.52 12.22 -25.55
CA TYR A 261 6.60 11.88 -26.95
C TYR A 261 7.30 10.55 -27.10
N GLY A 262 6.96 9.77 -28.10
CA GLY A 262 7.79 8.68 -28.57
C GLY A 262 7.31 7.27 -28.41
N SER A 263 6.07 6.98 -28.14
CA SER A 263 5.61 5.58 -28.13
C SER A 263 6.04 4.82 -29.39
N GLY A 264 7.00 3.89 -29.21
CA GLY A 264 7.50 3.06 -30.30
C GLY A 264 8.52 3.72 -31.25
N ASP A 265 8.99 4.94 -31.00
CA ASP A 265 10.06 5.54 -31.80
C ASP A 265 11.40 4.85 -31.53
N THR A 266 11.95 4.22 -32.56
CA THR A 266 13.22 3.47 -32.51
C THR A 266 14.36 4.17 -33.24
N SER A 267 14.23 5.47 -33.52
CA SER A 267 15.26 6.26 -34.17
C SER A 267 16.59 6.24 -33.41
N ALA A 268 17.68 6.45 -34.12
CA ALA A 268 19.03 6.45 -33.54
C ALA A 268 19.17 7.50 -32.42
N ILE A 269 18.53 8.66 -32.58
CA ILE A 269 18.54 9.75 -31.59
C ILE A 269 17.85 9.30 -30.30
N VAL A 270 16.67 8.71 -30.37
CA VAL A 270 15.93 8.23 -29.20
C VAL A 270 16.71 7.10 -28.49
N ARG A 271 17.33 6.18 -29.24
CA ARG A 271 18.20 5.14 -28.69
C ARG A 271 19.39 5.71 -27.93
N GLN A 272 20.11 6.64 -28.52
CA GLN A 272 21.28 7.25 -27.90
C GLN A 272 20.91 8.06 -26.67
N TYR A 273 19.86 8.86 -26.76
CA TYR A 273 19.38 9.67 -25.64
C TYR A 273 18.98 8.81 -24.43
N LEU A 274 18.14 7.77 -24.62
CA LEU A 274 17.70 6.94 -23.50
C LEU A 274 18.85 6.12 -22.91
N ARG A 275 19.75 5.58 -23.75
CA ARG A 275 20.93 4.85 -23.26
C ARG A 275 21.86 5.77 -22.43
N GLU A 276 22.11 6.99 -22.92
CA GLU A 276 22.89 7.99 -22.18
C GLU A 276 22.19 8.41 -20.90
N SER A 277 20.88 8.66 -20.94
CA SER A 277 20.08 9.04 -19.77
C SER A 277 20.19 7.99 -18.65
N VAL A 278 20.03 6.71 -18.97
CA VAL A 278 20.18 5.61 -18.00
C VAL A 278 21.60 5.58 -17.42
N LYS A 279 22.63 5.62 -18.30
CA LYS A 279 24.03 5.60 -17.88
C LYS A 279 24.35 6.77 -16.98
N GLN A 280 24.06 8.00 -17.41
CA GLN A 280 24.40 9.23 -16.69
C GLN A 280 23.64 9.31 -15.35
N THR A 281 22.39 8.90 -15.30
CA THR A 281 21.65 8.81 -14.03
C THR A 281 22.36 7.90 -13.01
N LEU A 282 22.82 6.74 -13.43
CA LEU A 282 23.56 5.84 -12.55
C LEU A 282 24.94 6.42 -12.14
N GLU A 283 25.59 7.18 -13.00
CA GLU A 283 26.87 7.83 -12.69
C GLU A 283 26.73 9.00 -11.71
N GLU A 284 25.65 9.79 -11.83
CA GLU A 284 25.44 10.99 -11.01
C GLU A 284 24.76 10.67 -9.66
N TYR A 285 24.04 9.56 -9.54
CA TYR A 285 23.33 9.18 -8.31
C TYR A 285 23.95 7.93 -7.65
N PRO A 286 25.02 8.06 -6.86
CA PRO A 286 25.70 6.90 -6.25
C PRO A 286 24.82 6.12 -5.27
N ASP A 287 23.86 6.78 -4.64
CA ASP A 287 22.89 6.18 -3.71
C ASP A 287 21.68 5.53 -4.40
N LEU A 288 21.58 5.57 -5.72
CA LEU A 288 20.60 4.83 -6.51
C LEU A 288 21.12 3.43 -6.78
N ASP A 289 20.52 2.39 -6.17
CA ASP A 289 21.01 1.01 -6.30
C ASP A 289 20.66 0.37 -7.64
N GLY A 290 19.54 0.73 -8.23
CA GLY A 290 19.07 0.04 -9.43
C GLY A 290 18.07 0.79 -10.29
N ILE A 291 17.89 0.22 -11.46
CA ILE A 291 16.91 0.68 -12.46
C ILE A 291 15.88 -0.43 -12.67
N GLY A 292 14.63 -0.02 -12.84
CA GLY A 292 13.56 -0.91 -13.28
C GLY A 292 13.08 -0.57 -14.69
N VAL A 293 12.87 -1.59 -15.50
CA VAL A 293 12.34 -1.45 -16.85
C VAL A 293 10.94 -2.04 -16.93
N SER A 294 10.02 -1.31 -17.59
CA SER A 294 8.67 -1.78 -17.87
C SER A 294 8.57 -2.18 -19.33
N HIS A 295 8.59 -3.48 -19.58
CA HIS A 295 8.58 -4.04 -20.92
C HIS A 295 7.16 -4.01 -21.52
N GLY A 296 7.04 -3.59 -22.77
CA GLY A 296 5.81 -3.64 -23.57
C GLY A 296 5.01 -2.34 -23.62
N GLU A 297 4.80 -1.68 -22.50
CA GLU A 297 4.08 -0.39 -22.46
C GLU A 297 4.93 0.73 -23.07
N GLY A 298 4.31 1.59 -23.88
CA GLY A 298 5.02 2.65 -24.62
C GLY A 298 5.85 2.14 -25.81
N MET A 299 5.63 0.91 -26.24
CA MET A 299 6.32 0.25 -27.34
C MET A 299 5.36 -0.13 -28.49
N GLY A 300 4.42 0.76 -28.81
CA GLY A 300 3.42 0.56 -29.86
C GLY A 300 4.05 0.28 -31.23
N GLY A 301 3.41 -0.60 -32.01
CA GLY A 301 3.87 -0.97 -33.36
C GLY A 301 5.09 -1.89 -33.45
N MET A 302 5.72 -2.23 -32.31
CA MET A 302 6.87 -3.14 -32.27
C MET A 302 6.43 -4.59 -32.07
N THR A 303 7.10 -5.53 -32.74
CA THR A 303 6.95 -6.95 -32.46
C THR A 303 7.55 -7.30 -31.09
N PRO A 304 7.16 -8.43 -30.46
CA PRO A 304 7.76 -8.87 -29.21
C PRO A 304 9.29 -8.95 -29.24
N SER A 305 9.86 -9.47 -30.33
CA SER A 305 11.32 -9.55 -30.51
C SER A 305 11.98 -8.17 -30.61
N GLN A 306 11.36 -7.23 -31.31
CA GLN A 306 11.85 -5.84 -31.38
C GLN A 306 11.80 -5.14 -30.02
N ARG A 307 10.74 -5.35 -29.24
CA ARG A 307 10.62 -4.80 -27.88
C ARG A 307 11.73 -5.35 -26.99
N GLN A 308 11.96 -6.66 -27.04
CA GLN A 308 13.01 -7.29 -26.23
C GLN A 308 14.40 -6.79 -26.63
N GLN A 309 14.69 -6.71 -27.94
CA GLN A 309 15.95 -6.19 -28.46
C GLN A 309 16.17 -4.74 -28.03
N TRP A 310 15.12 -3.90 -28.05
CA TRP A 310 15.20 -2.53 -27.57
C TRP A 310 15.59 -2.46 -26.10
N VAL A 311 14.95 -3.24 -25.22
CA VAL A 311 15.28 -3.28 -23.79
C VAL A 311 16.74 -3.68 -23.60
N GLU A 312 17.22 -4.68 -24.31
CA GLU A 312 18.60 -5.16 -24.21
C GLU A 312 19.63 -4.11 -24.70
N ASP A 313 19.43 -3.57 -25.91
CA ASP A 313 20.40 -2.69 -26.58
C ASP A 313 20.47 -1.29 -25.97
N VAL A 314 19.35 -0.81 -25.43
CA VAL A 314 19.24 0.56 -24.95
C VAL A 314 19.29 0.61 -23.42
N LEU A 315 18.36 -0.03 -22.76
CA LEU A 315 18.19 0.15 -21.33
C LEU A 315 19.18 -0.70 -20.53
N ILE A 316 19.25 -1.99 -20.81
CA ILE A 316 20.19 -2.91 -20.14
C ILE A 316 21.64 -2.50 -20.46
N GLN A 317 21.92 -2.19 -21.71
CA GLN A 317 23.26 -1.76 -22.09
C GLN A 317 23.63 -0.40 -21.45
N GLY A 318 22.68 0.55 -21.34
CA GLY A 318 22.90 1.80 -20.62
C GLY A 318 23.28 1.60 -19.15
N MET A 319 22.66 0.62 -18.49
CA MET A 319 23.02 0.23 -17.13
C MET A 319 24.44 -0.34 -17.04
N LEU A 320 24.80 -1.22 -17.97
CA LEU A 320 26.13 -1.82 -18.00
C LEU A 320 27.25 -0.82 -18.34
N ASP A 321 26.92 0.19 -19.13
CA ASP A 321 27.87 1.27 -19.50
C ASP A 321 28.24 2.18 -18.31
N ALA A 322 27.46 2.21 -17.25
CA ALA A 322 27.77 2.95 -16.02
C ALA A 322 28.97 2.36 -15.24
N LYS A 323 29.40 1.14 -15.57
CA LYS A 323 30.59 0.45 -15.02
C LYS A 323 30.64 0.40 -13.49
N ARG A 324 29.49 0.25 -12.87
CA ARG A 324 29.34 0.02 -11.43
C ARG A 324 28.35 -1.11 -11.15
N PRO A 325 28.34 -1.69 -9.93
CA PRO A 325 27.29 -2.64 -9.56
C PRO A 325 25.91 -1.97 -9.62
N VAL A 326 24.97 -2.60 -10.32
CA VAL A 326 23.58 -2.14 -10.49
C VAL A 326 22.63 -3.29 -10.23
N LYS A 327 21.53 -3.03 -9.55
CA LYS A 327 20.41 -3.95 -9.38
C LYS A 327 19.38 -3.73 -10.49
N LEU A 328 18.68 -4.79 -10.89
CA LEU A 328 17.68 -4.73 -11.96
C LEU A 328 16.32 -5.19 -11.46
N ILE A 329 15.29 -4.39 -11.75
CA ILE A 329 13.89 -4.80 -11.74
C ILE A 329 13.44 -4.93 -13.21
N HIS A 330 12.92 -6.10 -13.58
CA HIS A 330 12.37 -6.33 -14.91
C HIS A 330 10.89 -6.61 -14.78
N ARG A 331 10.04 -5.64 -15.14
CA ARG A 331 8.61 -5.87 -15.25
C ARG A 331 8.35 -6.62 -16.55
N VAL A 332 7.66 -7.74 -16.46
CA VAL A 332 7.34 -8.55 -17.65
C VAL A 332 6.24 -7.90 -18.49
N PRO A 333 6.16 -8.18 -19.80
CA PRO A 333 5.04 -7.76 -20.63
C PRO A 333 3.75 -8.46 -20.20
N PHE A 334 2.62 -7.94 -20.64
CA PHE A 334 1.34 -8.58 -20.40
C PHE A 334 1.31 -10.00 -20.94
N SER A 335 0.76 -10.92 -20.15
CA SER A 335 0.58 -12.33 -20.51
C SER A 335 -0.57 -12.53 -21.49
N SER A 336 -0.60 -13.70 -22.10
CA SER A 336 -1.50 -14.05 -23.20
C SER A 336 -2.98 -13.81 -22.93
N GLY A 337 -3.66 -13.25 -23.89
CA GLY A 337 -5.08 -13.46 -24.14
C GLY A 337 -6.06 -12.43 -23.62
N THR A 338 -5.65 -11.34 -22.97
CA THR A 338 -6.58 -10.34 -22.43
C THR A 338 -6.24 -8.89 -22.72
N SER A 339 -5.05 -8.59 -23.24
CA SER A 339 -4.71 -7.21 -23.52
C SER A 339 -5.11 -6.83 -24.93
N SER A 340 -5.58 -5.58 -25.06
CA SER A 340 -5.67 -4.86 -26.31
C SER A 340 -4.29 -4.66 -26.98
N GLU A 341 -3.20 -5.07 -26.31
CA GLU A 341 -1.84 -5.03 -26.83
C GLU A 341 -1.62 -6.17 -27.82
N PRO A 342 -1.37 -5.87 -29.10
CA PRO A 342 -1.04 -6.90 -30.08
C PRO A 342 0.22 -7.67 -29.67
N GLY A 343 0.12 -8.98 -29.57
CA GLY A 343 1.26 -9.87 -29.31
C GLY A 343 1.45 -10.38 -27.88
N ALA A 344 0.49 -10.19 -26.99
CA ALA A 344 0.48 -10.91 -25.71
C ALA A 344 0.16 -12.40 -25.96
N SER A 345 1.13 -13.28 -25.72
CA SER A 345 1.00 -14.74 -25.88
C SER A 345 2.02 -15.47 -25.00
N GLN A 346 1.84 -16.77 -24.78
CA GLN A 346 2.85 -17.58 -24.08
C GLN A 346 4.22 -17.52 -24.77
N ASP A 347 4.28 -17.30 -26.06
CA ASP A 347 5.54 -17.16 -26.78
C ASP A 347 6.26 -15.85 -26.41
N VAL A 348 5.52 -14.78 -26.09
CA VAL A 348 6.08 -13.54 -25.53
C VAL A 348 6.69 -13.81 -24.16
N GLU A 349 6.01 -14.58 -23.32
CA GLU A 349 6.53 -14.96 -21.99
C GLU A 349 7.82 -15.77 -22.11
N LYS A 350 7.86 -16.77 -22.98
CA LYS A 350 9.06 -17.59 -23.24
C LYS A 350 10.21 -16.74 -23.76
N LEU A 351 9.94 -15.83 -24.72
CA LEU A 351 10.93 -14.91 -25.27
C LEU A 351 11.52 -14.01 -24.19
N THR A 352 10.67 -13.40 -23.38
CA THR A 352 11.08 -12.52 -22.29
C THR A 352 11.86 -13.26 -21.22
N ARG A 353 11.40 -14.45 -20.82
CA ARG A 353 12.13 -15.32 -19.89
C ARG A 353 13.52 -15.65 -20.41
N ALA A 354 13.63 -16.14 -21.63
CA ALA A 354 14.91 -16.48 -22.24
C ALA A 354 15.85 -15.28 -22.30
N ALA A 355 15.34 -14.08 -22.56
CA ALA A 355 16.13 -12.85 -22.54
C ALA A 355 16.65 -12.51 -21.15
N ILE A 356 15.81 -12.60 -20.10
CA ILE A 356 16.23 -12.36 -18.73
C ILE A 356 17.28 -13.41 -18.29
N GLU A 357 17.09 -14.66 -18.62
CA GLU A 357 18.05 -15.73 -18.29
C GLU A 357 19.41 -15.54 -18.98
N ARG A 358 19.46 -15.03 -20.22
CA ARG A 358 20.71 -14.68 -20.92
C ARG A 358 21.51 -13.57 -20.22
N LEU A 359 20.89 -12.76 -19.40
CA LEU A 359 21.60 -11.73 -18.64
C LEU A 359 22.57 -12.33 -17.61
N GLY A 360 22.34 -13.56 -17.18
CA GLY A 360 23.23 -14.26 -16.23
C GLY A 360 23.44 -13.44 -14.95
N ASN A 361 24.69 -13.29 -14.53
CA ASN A 361 25.10 -12.60 -13.31
C ASN A 361 25.64 -11.19 -13.55
N ARG A 362 25.18 -10.52 -14.62
CA ARG A 362 25.66 -9.18 -14.96
C ARG A 362 25.17 -8.08 -14.00
N PHE A 363 24.18 -8.37 -13.20
CA PHE A 363 23.59 -7.46 -12.21
C PHE A 363 23.91 -7.86 -10.78
N GLN A 364 23.85 -6.90 -9.86
CA GLN A 364 24.10 -7.15 -8.45
C GLN A 364 22.87 -7.84 -7.79
N GLY A 365 23.09 -9.04 -7.29
CA GLY A 365 22.03 -9.87 -6.72
C GLY A 365 21.13 -10.49 -7.80
N PRO A 366 20.01 -11.09 -7.41
CA PRO A 366 19.04 -11.63 -8.36
C PRO A 366 18.35 -10.49 -9.10
N ILE A 367 17.99 -10.73 -10.35
CA ILE A 367 17.07 -9.86 -11.08
C ILE A 367 15.69 -10.02 -10.45
N TRP A 368 15.04 -8.91 -10.10
CA TRP A 368 13.68 -8.91 -9.58
C TRP A 368 12.71 -8.86 -10.74
N VAL A 369 11.99 -9.95 -10.98
CA VAL A 369 11.02 -10.05 -12.07
C VAL A 369 9.62 -9.72 -11.51
N GLU A 370 9.13 -8.53 -11.84
CA GLU A 370 7.84 -8.03 -11.35
C GLU A 370 6.69 -8.61 -12.16
N VAL A 371 5.77 -9.26 -11.44
CA VAL A 371 4.57 -9.89 -12.00
C VAL A 371 3.34 -9.42 -11.22
N LYS A 372 2.32 -8.93 -11.93
CA LYS A 372 1.06 -8.53 -11.31
C LYS A 372 0.28 -9.76 -10.83
N PHE A 373 -0.02 -9.79 -9.53
CA PHE A 373 -0.86 -10.84 -8.93
C PHE A 373 -2.33 -10.57 -9.25
N ASN A 374 -3.03 -11.57 -9.77
CA ASN A 374 -4.45 -11.51 -10.11
C ASN A 374 -4.85 -10.25 -10.88
N TRP A 375 -4.01 -9.84 -11.85
CA TRP A 375 -4.21 -8.63 -12.66
C TRP A 375 -4.29 -7.33 -11.85
N SER A 376 -3.68 -7.21 -10.72
CA SER A 376 -3.76 -6.04 -9.85
C SER A 376 -4.94 -6.05 -8.87
N HIS A 377 -5.66 -7.13 -8.78
CA HIS A 377 -6.61 -7.37 -7.71
C HIS A 377 -5.93 -8.16 -6.58
N GLY A 378 -4.80 -7.63 -6.09
CA GLY A 378 -4.05 -8.27 -5.02
C GLY A 378 -4.86 -8.43 -3.74
N HIS A 379 -5.79 -7.51 -3.46
CA HIS A 379 -6.73 -7.59 -2.34
C HIS A 379 -8.07 -8.21 -2.80
N SER A 380 -8.03 -9.45 -3.23
CA SER A 380 -9.17 -10.27 -3.64
C SER A 380 -9.12 -11.64 -2.97
N THR A 381 -8.85 -12.68 -3.74
CA THR A 381 -8.52 -14.02 -3.24
C THR A 381 -7.00 -14.15 -3.05
N PRO A 382 -6.53 -14.90 -2.02
CA PRO A 382 -5.11 -15.24 -1.93
C PRO A 382 -4.72 -16.33 -2.93
N THR A 383 -5.66 -16.94 -3.67
CA THR A 383 -5.38 -17.92 -4.72
C THR A 383 -4.93 -17.21 -5.99
N LEU A 384 -3.83 -17.67 -6.58
CA LEU A 384 -3.38 -17.15 -7.86
C LEU A 384 -4.26 -17.71 -8.96
N VAL A 385 -5.02 -16.85 -9.64
CA VAL A 385 -5.94 -17.22 -10.73
C VAL A 385 -5.61 -16.54 -12.05
N LYS A 386 -4.86 -15.43 -12.01
CA LYS A 386 -4.39 -14.69 -13.19
C LYS A 386 -2.95 -14.23 -12.99
N VAL A 387 -2.17 -14.24 -14.05
CA VAL A 387 -0.77 -13.78 -14.06
C VAL A 387 -0.65 -12.62 -15.04
N HIS A 388 -0.18 -11.50 -14.54
CA HIS A 388 0.21 -10.31 -15.29
C HIS A 388 -0.74 -9.96 -16.46
N GLY A 389 -2.04 -9.94 -16.17
CA GLY A 389 -3.05 -9.52 -17.15
C GLY A 389 -3.61 -10.59 -18.05
N GLY A 390 -3.26 -11.84 -17.87
CA GLY A 390 -3.72 -12.94 -18.67
C GLY A 390 -4.29 -14.11 -17.86
N ALA A 391 -4.52 -15.19 -18.56
CA ALA A 391 -4.81 -16.47 -17.95
C ALA A 391 -3.64 -16.91 -17.04
N LEU A 392 -3.92 -17.85 -16.13
CA LEU A 392 -2.88 -18.46 -15.32
C LEU A 392 -1.81 -19.08 -16.19
N SER A 393 -0.56 -18.66 -16.00
CA SER A 393 0.62 -19.19 -16.70
C SER A 393 1.74 -19.40 -15.69
N ASP A 394 2.53 -20.44 -15.88
CA ASP A 394 3.70 -20.77 -15.07
C ASP A 394 5.03 -20.50 -15.80
N THR A 395 4.98 -19.96 -17.00
CA THR A 395 6.14 -19.78 -17.88
C THR A 395 7.32 -19.07 -17.20
N TYR A 396 7.07 -18.09 -16.32
CA TYR A 396 8.15 -17.35 -15.65
C TYR A 396 8.76 -18.09 -14.45
N PHE A 397 8.14 -19.14 -13.94
CA PHE A 397 8.60 -19.82 -12.73
C PHE A 397 8.76 -21.33 -12.86
N VAL A 398 8.29 -21.94 -13.97
CA VAL A 398 8.50 -23.36 -14.27
C VAL A 398 9.21 -23.52 -15.63
N PRO A 399 10.37 -24.18 -15.68
CA PRO A 399 11.20 -24.65 -14.57
C PRO A 399 11.73 -23.49 -13.72
N LYS A 400 12.18 -23.77 -12.48
CA LYS A 400 12.70 -22.76 -11.56
C LYS A 400 13.80 -21.91 -12.21
N PRO A 401 13.70 -20.57 -12.15
CA PRO A 401 14.73 -19.67 -12.68
C PRO A 401 16.02 -19.70 -11.82
N THR A 402 17.17 -19.47 -12.47
CA THR A 402 18.47 -19.50 -11.83
C THR A 402 18.98 -18.12 -11.42
N ASN A 403 18.79 -17.10 -12.26
CA ASN A 403 19.36 -15.75 -12.09
C ASN A 403 18.34 -14.67 -11.69
N TYR A 404 17.07 -15.03 -11.57
CA TYR A 404 16.03 -14.09 -11.13
C TYR A 404 15.09 -14.70 -10.09
N ARG A 405 14.31 -13.84 -9.46
CA ARG A 405 13.21 -14.22 -8.55
C ARG A 405 11.97 -13.42 -8.90
N ILE A 406 10.82 -14.05 -8.78
CA ILE A 406 9.52 -13.41 -8.96
C ILE A 406 9.24 -12.47 -7.79
N VAL A 407 8.75 -11.30 -8.11
CA VAL A 407 8.21 -10.33 -7.15
C VAL A 407 6.75 -10.06 -7.51
N TRP A 408 5.86 -10.42 -6.61
CA TRP A 408 4.43 -10.21 -6.80
C TRP A 408 4.06 -8.74 -6.56
N THR A 409 3.39 -8.12 -7.52
CA THR A 409 2.79 -6.79 -7.31
C THR A 409 1.40 -6.94 -6.77
N VAL A 410 1.23 -6.55 -5.50
CA VAL A 410 -0.05 -6.46 -4.80
C VAL A 410 -0.35 -4.99 -4.57
N ARG A 411 -1.43 -4.50 -5.17
CA ARG A 411 -1.79 -3.08 -5.20
C ARG A 411 -3.16 -2.86 -4.63
N ASN A 412 -3.43 -1.71 -4.04
CA ASN A 412 -4.76 -1.23 -3.68
C ASN A 412 -4.82 0.06 -2.84
N GLU A 413 -3.71 0.75 -2.54
CA GLU A 413 -3.73 1.92 -1.66
C GLU A 413 -4.60 3.06 -2.18
N ASP A 414 -4.69 3.21 -3.49
CA ASP A 414 -5.52 4.21 -4.14
C ASP A 414 -7.02 3.92 -4.05
N PHE A 415 -7.38 2.71 -3.59
CA PHE A 415 -8.77 2.35 -3.35
C PHE A 415 -9.27 2.73 -1.96
N PHE A 416 -8.35 2.90 -1.00
CA PHE A 416 -8.73 3.01 0.39
C PHE A 416 -8.84 4.47 0.84
N ALA A 417 -10.06 4.99 0.76
CA ALA A 417 -10.48 6.11 1.56
C ALA A 417 -10.64 5.70 3.03
N LEU A 418 -11.29 4.56 3.26
CA LEU A 418 -11.39 3.93 4.58
C LEU A 418 -10.10 3.16 4.90
N ARG A 419 -9.73 3.07 6.17
CA ARG A 419 -8.61 2.21 6.59
C ARG A 419 -8.95 0.74 6.37
N TRP A 420 -7.93 -0.03 5.98
CA TRP A 420 -8.06 -1.46 5.74
C TRP A 420 -7.08 -2.26 6.60
N GLY A 421 -7.51 -3.45 7.08
CA GLY A 421 -6.62 -4.29 7.85
C GLY A 421 -7.13 -5.71 8.08
N VAL A 422 -6.67 -6.66 7.26
CA VAL A 422 -7.01 -8.09 7.37
C VAL A 422 -5.72 -8.92 7.45
N PRO A 423 -5.13 -9.11 8.65
CA PRO A 423 -3.84 -9.79 8.80
C PRO A 423 -3.87 -11.23 8.31
N ASP A 424 -4.96 -11.97 8.49
CA ASP A 424 -5.08 -13.36 8.06
C ASP A 424 -5.06 -13.52 6.55
N PHE A 425 -5.61 -12.56 5.81
CA PHE A 425 -5.50 -12.54 4.36
C PHE A 425 -4.01 -12.44 3.93
N ILE A 426 -3.24 -11.55 4.55
CA ILE A 426 -1.83 -11.37 4.22
C ILE A 426 -1.04 -12.65 4.54
N ARG A 427 -1.30 -13.28 5.69
CA ARG A 427 -0.67 -14.57 6.05
C ARG A 427 -0.98 -15.67 5.05
N GLN A 428 -2.26 -15.80 4.66
CA GLN A 428 -2.68 -16.78 3.66
C GLN A 428 -2.04 -16.49 2.30
N HIS A 429 -2.00 -15.22 1.89
CA HIS A 429 -1.36 -14.80 0.64
C HIS A 429 0.12 -15.22 0.61
N ILE A 430 0.86 -14.96 1.69
CA ILE A 430 2.27 -15.36 1.80
C ILE A 430 2.41 -16.88 1.85
N ALA A 431 1.56 -17.59 2.59
CA ALA A 431 1.61 -19.04 2.69
C ALA A 431 1.37 -19.74 1.34
N LEU A 432 0.50 -19.18 0.50
CA LEU A 432 0.19 -19.74 -0.81
C LEU A 432 1.18 -19.30 -1.91
N ASN A 433 1.70 -18.06 -1.84
CA ASN A 433 2.40 -17.44 -2.97
C ASN A 433 3.81 -16.93 -2.62
N GLY A 434 4.19 -16.88 -1.37
CA GLY A 434 5.48 -16.33 -0.93
C GLY A 434 6.53 -17.36 -0.54
N VAL A 435 6.14 -18.62 -0.35
CA VAL A 435 7.01 -19.69 0.17
C VAL A 435 7.73 -20.48 -0.93
N GLN A 436 7.35 -20.27 -2.19
CA GLN A 436 7.99 -20.95 -3.32
C GLN A 436 9.42 -20.43 -3.50
N ASP A 437 10.32 -21.32 -3.82
CA ASP A 437 11.75 -21.06 -3.89
C ASP A 437 12.18 -20.17 -5.09
N TYR A 438 11.26 -19.91 -6.01
CA TYR A 438 11.41 -18.95 -7.11
C TYR A 438 10.89 -17.55 -6.75
N VAL A 439 10.22 -17.37 -5.61
CA VAL A 439 9.70 -16.07 -5.17
C VAL A 439 10.75 -15.34 -4.33
N GLY A 440 10.99 -14.09 -4.65
CA GLY A 440 11.86 -13.19 -3.91
C GLY A 440 11.12 -12.26 -2.96
N GLY A 441 9.87 -11.92 -3.27
CA GLY A 441 9.11 -11.00 -2.42
C GLY A 441 7.93 -10.32 -3.09
N TYR A 442 7.66 -9.10 -2.63
CA TYR A 442 6.46 -8.36 -2.97
C TYR A 442 6.73 -6.87 -3.21
N PHE A 443 6.00 -6.33 -4.17
CA PHE A 443 5.69 -4.92 -4.27
C PHE A 443 4.32 -4.65 -3.65
N ILE A 444 4.27 -3.71 -2.71
CA ILE A 444 3.03 -3.17 -2.17
C ILE A 444 2.89 -1.76 -2.70
N GLY A 445 1.76 -1.43 -3.29
CA GLY A 445 1.59 -0.09 -3.83
C GLY A 445 0.40 0.06 -4.75
N SER A 446 0.26 1.27 -5.29
CA SER A 446 -0.81 1.67 -6.18
C SER A 446 -0.41 1.53 -7.65
N GLU A 447 -1.38 1.37 -8.53
CA GLU A 447 -1.14 1.51 -9.97
C GLU A 447 -1.12 2.97 -10.39
N THR A 448 -1.90 3.81 -9.74
CA THR A 448 -2.00 5.22 -10.10
C THR A 448 -1.09 6.09 -9.26
N TYR A 449 -1.24 6.10 -7.95
CA TYR A 449 -0.42 6.87 -7.03
C TYR A 449 -0.63 6.42 -5.57
N ILE A 450 0.32 6.77 -4.72
CA ILE A 450 0.13 6.72 -3.27
C ILE A 450 -0.19 8.15 -2.81
N PRO A 451 -1.34 8.38 -2.15
CA PRO A 451 -1.66 9.70 -1.63
C PRO A 451 -0.59 10.20 -0.65
N ALA A 452 -0.06 11.38 -0.88
CA ALA A 452 0.87 12.04 0.03
C ALA A 452 0.14 12.97 1.00
N LEU A 453 -0.64 13.91 0.46
CA LEU A 453 -1.50 14.80 1.23
C LEU A 453 -2.75 14.05 1.70
N ASP A 454 -3.14 14.22 2.96
CA ASP A 454 -4.49 13.86 3.41
C ASP A 454 -5.50 14.89 2.89
N TYR A 455 -6.19 14.55 1.82
CA TYR A 455 -6.98 15.48 1.02
C TYR A 455 -8.48 15.38 1.25
N PHE A 456 -8.97 14.35 1.91
CA PHE A 456 -10.41 14.14 2.04
C PHE A 456 -10.95 14.12 3.47
N THR A 457 -10.11 14.16 4.48
CA THR A 457 -10.52 14.37 5.88
C THR A 457 -11.10 15.76 6.07
N ALA A 458 -12.30 15.85 6.62
CA ALA A 458 -13.05 17.11 6.78
C ALA A 458 -13.01 17.71 8.18
N VAL A 459 -12.70 16.93 9.21
CA VAL A 459 -12.75 17.35 10.61
C VAL A 459 -11.64 18.34 10.94
N LYS A 460 -11.98 19.44 11.59
CA LYS A 460 -11.03 20.48 12.02
C LYS A 460 -10.34 20.18 13.35
N ALA A 461 -10.80 19.17 14.10
CA ALA A 461 -10.19 18.76 15.36
C ALA A 461 -8.80 18.14 15.13
N PRO A 462 -7.88 18.20 16.10
CA PRO A 462 -6.57 17.60 15.99
C PRO A 462 -6.66 16.09 15.74
N VAL A 463 -5.91 15.61 14.76
CA VAL A 463 -5.73 14.19 14.46
C VAL A 463 -4.26 13.81 14.64
N ASP A 464 -3.97 12.53 14.82
CA ASP A 464 -2.61 12.03 15.06
C ASP A 464 -1.82 11.73 13.76
N TRP A 465 -2.28 12.27 12.65
CA TRP A 465 -1.60 12.16 11.35
C TRP A 465 -1.51 13.53 10.65
N LYS A 466 -0.47 13.68 9.85
CA LYS A 466 -0.24 14.83 8.96
C LYS A 466 -0.40 14.44 7.49
N TRP A 467 0.06 13.25 7.12
CA TRP A 467 0.08 12.75 5.76
C TRP A 467 -0.81 11.51 5.60
N ALA A 468 -1.24 11.24 4.39
CA ALA A 468 -2.16 10.15 4.10
C ALA A 468 -1.64 8.77 4.53
N PHE A 469 -0.34 8.49 4.39
CA PHE A 469 0.24 7.22 4.83
C PHE A 469 0.18 7.02 6.35
N GLN A 470 0.27 8.09 7.13
CA GLN A 470 0.13 8.02 8.59
C GLN A 470 -1.31 7.68 8.99
N ARG A 471 -2.28 8.18 8.21
CA ARG A 471 -3.68 7.79 8.38
C ARG A 471 -3.87 6.30 8.02
N GLN A 472 -3.21 5.79 6.99
CA GLN A 472 -3.24 4.39 6.55
C GLN A 472 -2.20 3.50 7.27
N TRP A 473 -1.77 3.88 8.47
CA TRP A 473 -0.70 3.23 9.22
C TRP A 473 -0.87 1.71 9.37
N LEU A 474 -2.10 1.24 9.58
CA LEU A 474 -2.42 -0.18 9.78
C LEU A 474 -2.09 -1.01 8.54
N PHE A 475 -2.45 -0.51 7.36
CA PHE A 475 -2.15 -1.16 6.08
C PHE A 475 -0.65 -1.41 5.90
N TYR A 476 0.16 -0.36 6.07
CA TYR A 476 1.62 -0.47 5.92
C TYR A 476 2.24 -1.35 7.01
N LYS A 477 1.75 -1.24 8.24
CA LYS A 477 2.27 -2.06 9.35
C LYS A 477 1.98 -3.54 9.13
N LEU A 478 0.77 -3.89 8.74
CA LEU A 478 0.39 -5.27 8.47
C LEU A 478 1.21 -5.87 7.34
N TRP A 479 1.23 -5.23 6.17
CA TRP A 479 1.99 -5.75 5.03
C TRP A 479 3.49 -5.85 5.33
N GLY A 480 4.10 -4.78 5.79
CA GLY A 480 5.55 -4.77 6.03
C GLY A 480 6.00 -5.78 7.07
N ARG A 481 5.31 -5.86 8.22
CA ARG A 481 5.66 -6.77 9.32
C ARG A 481 5.41 -8.23 8.95
N LEU A 482 4.29 -8.54 8.28
CA LEU A 482 3.97 -9.91 7.88
C LEU A 482 4.81 -10.40 6.69
N LEU A 483 5.23 -9.53 5.78
CA LEU A 483 6.21 -9.87 4.74
C LEU A 483 7.60 -10.17 5.34
N TYR A 484 7.97 -9.48 6.42
CA TYR A 484 9.19 -9.78 7.14
C TYR A 484 9.08 -11.08 7.91
N ASP A 485 8.04 -11.23 8.73
CA ASP A 485 7.75 -12.45 9.50
C ASP A 485 6.24 -12.71 9.57
N PRO A 486 5.71 -13.66 8.77
CA PRO A 486 4.29 -13.99 8.75
C PRO A 486 3.77 -14.56 10.09
N LYS A 487 4.69 -14.98 11.00
CA LYS A 487 4.36 -15.44 12.34
C LYS A 487 4.21 -14.29 13.36
N THR A 488 4.40 -13.02 12.95
CA THR A 488 4.16 -11.86 13.82
C THR A 488 2.76 -11.96 14.42
N PRO A 489 2.61 -12.02 15.76
CA PRO A 489 1.31 -12.21 16.39
C PRO A 489 0.47 -10.94 16.33
N ASP A 490 -0.85 -11.09 16.33
CA ASP A 490 -1.79 -9.97 16.29
C ASP A 490 -1.65 -8.99 17.45
N THR A 491 -1.14 -9.47 18.60
CA THR A 491 -0.86 -8.64 19.77
C THR A 491 0.10 -7.48 19.47
N VAL A 492 1.02 -7.64 18.50
CA VAL A 492 1.91 -6.56 18.06
C VAL A 492 1.12 -5.42 17.40
N PHE A 493 0.10 -5.74 16.64
CA PHE A 493 -0.75 -4.76 15.95
C PHE A 493 -1.79 -4.18 16.91
N GLN A 494 -2.35 -4.99 17.81
CA GLN A 494 -3.28 -4.57 18.85
C GLN A 494 -2.62 -3.56 19.81
N ALA A 495 -1.34 -3.78 20.16
CA ALA A 495 -0.60 -2.88 21.06
C ALA A 495 -0.54 -1.44 20.52
N ASP A 496 -0.49 -1.25 19.21
CA ASP A 496 -0.52 0.11 18.63
C ASP A 496 -1.88 0.80 18.80
N PHE A 497 -2.99 0.08 18.65
CA PHE A 497 -4.31 0.63 18.93
C PHE A 497 -4.44 1.02 20.41
N VAL A 498 -3.98 0.15 21.31
CA VAL A 498 -4.00 0.42 22.76
C VAL A 498 -3.11 1.62 23.12
N ARG A 499 -1.91 1.69 22.52
CA ARG A 499 -0.99 2.81 22.75
C ARG A 499 -1.55 4.15 22.23
N ARG A 500 -2.23 4.16 21.09
CA ARG A 500 -2.79 5.35 20.46
C ARG A 500 -4.06 5.83 21.17
N TYR A 501 -4.93 4.91 21.55
CA TYR A 501 -6.32 5.20 21.90
C TYR A 501 -6.75 4.62 23.25
N GLY A 502 -5.84 3.98 23.98
CA GLY A 502 -6.13 3.37 25.28
C GLY A 502 -6.70 1.94 25.19
N PRO A 503 -6.91 1.29 26.34
CA PRO A 503 -7.30 -0.13 26.40
C PRO A 503 -8.63 -0.46 25.70
N GLY A 504 -9.57 0.50 25.64
CA GLY A 504 -10.86 0.32 24.93
C GLY A 504 -10.72 0.05 23.43
N ALA A 505 -9.57 0.40 22.84
CA ALA A 505 -9.29 0.19 21.41
C ALA A 505 -8.71 -1.20 21.08
N ALA A 506 -8.51 -2.09 22.04
CA ALA A 506 -7.88 -3.39 21.85
C ALA A 506 -8.58 -4.27 20.78
N ASN A 507 -9.89 -4.12 20.62
CA ASN A 507 -10.68 -4.89 19.66
C ASN A 507 -10.71 -4.31 18.23
N LEU A 508 -10.11 -3.13 17.99
CA LEU A 508 -10.17 -2.48 16.67
C LEU A 508 -9.54 -3.33 15.57
N LEU A 509 -8.42 -4.00 15.82
CA LEU A 509 -7.82 -4.89 14.83
C LEU A 509 -8.81 -5.97 14.37
N LYS A 510 -9.48 -6.63 15.31
CA LYS A 510 -10.48 -7.65 15.00
C LYS A 510 -11.66 -7.05 14.24
N ALA A 511 -12.12 -5.87 14.64
CA ALA A 511 -13.23 -5.18 13.99
C ALA A 511 -12.86 -4.81 12.53
N TYR A 512 -11.65 -4.29 12.28
CA TYR A 512 -11.14 -4.06 10.92
C TYR A 512 -11.05 -5.35 10.11
N SER A 513 -10.47 -6.41 10.68
CA SER A 513 -10.30 -7.69 10.00
C SER A 513 -11.64 -8.26 9.50
N LEU A 514 -12.68 -8.13 10.32
CA LEU A 514 -14.04 -8.56 9.95
C LEU A 514 -14.67 -7.63 8.91
N ALA A 515 -14.74 -6.33 9.18
CA ALA A 515 -15.45 -5.36 8.35
C ALA A 515 -14.78 -5.14 6.99
N SER A 516 -13.47 -4.91 6.95
CA SER A 516 -12.75 -4.63 5.70
C SER A 516 -12.49 -5.87 4.84
N SER A 517 -12.82 -7.09 5.33
CA SER A 517 -12.89 -8.30 4.51
C SER A 517 -13.97 -8.21 3.41
N THR A 518 -14.91 -7.28 3.53
CA THR A 518 -15.91 -6.97 2.49
C THR A 518 -15.24 -6.67 1.14
N GLN A 519 -14.11 -5.93 1.13
CA GLN A 519 -13.32 -5.68 -0.07
C GLN A 519 -12.85 -6.97 -0.74
N LEU A 520 -12.30 -7.89 0.05
CA LEU A 520 -11.78 -9.17 -0.46
C LEU A 520 -12.87 -10.02 -1.11
N ARG A 521 -14.03 -10.05 -0.47
CA ARG A 521 -15.20 -10.81 -0.93
C ARG A 521 -15.81 -10.22 -2.19
N LEU A 522 -15.95 -8.89 -2.23
CA LEU A 522 -16.43 -8.19 -3.43
C LEU A 522 -15.51 -8.47 -4.61
N ALA A 523 -14.20 -8.32 -4.43
CA ALA A 523 -13.22 -8.53 -5.49
C ALA A 523 -13.08 -10.00 -5.90
N SER A 524 -13.35 -10.95 -5.01
CA SER A 524 -13.41 -12.38 -5.35
C SER A 524 -14.68 -12.75 -6.13
N LEU A 525 -15.81 -12.13 -5.77
CA LEU A 525 -17.08 -12.35 -6.44
C LEU A 525 -17.17 -11.69 -7.82
N PHE A 526 -16.62 -10.48 -7.96
CA PHE A 526 -16.81 -9.64 -9.13
C PHE A 526 -15.49 -9.52 -9.91
N ASP A 527 -15.39 -10.22 -11.04
CA ASP A 527 -14.23 -10.12 -11.91
C ASP A 527 -14.14 -8.75 -12.58
N SER A 528 -13.02 -8.07 -12.39
CA SER A 528 -12.68 -6.86 -13.11
C SER A 528 -11.29 -7.01 -13.70
N THR A 529 -11.10 -6.56 -14.93
CA THR A 529 -9.85 -6.73 -15.67
C THR A 529 -8.90 -5.55 -15.56
N TRP A 530 -9.35 -4.42 -14.99
CA TRP A 530 -8.57 -3.20 -14.94
C TRP A 530 -8.01 -2.90 -13.54
N ASP A 531 -6.80 -2.43 -13.54
CA ASP A 531 -5.94 -2.26 -12.39
C ASP A 531 -6.46 -1.29 -11.32
N PHE A 532 -7.21 -0.29 -11.70
CA PHE A 532 -7.56 0.88 -10.89
C PHE A 532 -9.06 1.16 -10.93
N THR A 533 -9.86 0.16 -11.18
CA THR A 533 -11.27 0.34 -11.51
C THR A 533 -12.22 -0.22 -10.48
N LEU A 534 -11.76 -1.07 -9.57
CA LEU A 534 -12.57 -1.55 -8.46
C LEU A 534 -12.24 -0.75 -7.20
N TYR A 535 -13.02 0.28 -6.95
CA TYR A 535 -13.02 1.00 -5.68
C TYR A 535 -14.00 0.31 -4.74
N GLY A 536 -13.48 -0.57 -3.88
CA GLY A 536 -14.31 -1.43 -3.02
C GLY A 536 -15.27 -0.67 -2.14
N GLU A 537 -14.82 0.45 -1.58
CA GLU A 537 -15.63 1.29 -0.72
C GLU A 537 -16.85 1.90 -1.42
N GLY A 538 -16.76 2.12 -2.72
CA GLY A 538 -17.85 2.71 -3.51
C GLY A 538 -18.63 1.69 -4.34
N LEU A 539 -18.30 0.39 -4.29
CA LEU A 539 -18.79 -0.60 -5.26
C LEU A 539 -18.65 -0.08 -6.71
N LEU A 540 -17.49 0.49 -7.02
CA LEU A 540 -17.20 1.07 -8.33
C LEU A 540 -16.33 0.11 -9.15
N ALA A 541 -16.63 -0.02 -10.43
CA ALA A 541 -15.81 -0.77 -11.37
C ALA A 541 -15.89 -0.16 -12.78
N LEU A 542 -14.91 -0.46 -13.61
CA LEU A 542 -14.89 -0.01 -15.00
C LEU A 542 -16.07 -0.59 -15.78
N GLN A 543 -16.75 0.29 -16.53
CA GLN A 543 -17.78 -0.09 -17.47
C GLN A 543 -17.54 0.66 -18.80
N GLY A 544 -17.12 -0.05 -19.83
CA GLY A 544 -16.54 0.59 -21.00
C GLY A 544 -15.27 1.34 -20.58
N GLU A 545 -15.24 2.64 -20.77
CA GLU A 545 -14.10 3.51 -20.46
C GLU A 545 -14.28 4.35 -19.18
N THR A 546 -15.39 4.16 -18.45
CA THR A 546 -15.71 4.95 -17.26
C THR A 546 -15.94 4.07 -16.05
N THR A 547 -15.52 4.55 -14.88
CA THR A 547 -15.81 3.91 -13.60
C THR A 547 -17.23 4.25 -13.17
N ARG A 548 -18.02 3.23 -12.86
CA ARG A 548 -19.43 3.37 -12.45
C ARG A 548 -19.75 2.41 -11.31
N TYR A 549 -20.83 2.72 -10.60
CA TYR A 549 -21.40 1.84 -9.60
C TYR A 549 -21.78 0.48 -10.20
N ILE A 550 -21.48 -0.58 -9.48
CA ILE A 550 -21.85 -1.94 -9.85
C ILE A 550 -23.35 -2.11 -9.64
N SER A 551 -24.15 -1.90 -10.69
CA SER A 551 -25.61 -2.08 -10.62
C SER A 551 -25.98 -3.54 -10.35
N VAL A 552 -27.24 -3.79 -9.91
CA VAL A 552 -27.75 -5.15 -9.70
C VAL A 552 -27.67 -5.99 -10.96
N ASP A 553 -27.93 -5.41 -12.13
CA ASP A 553 -27.81 -6.07 -13.42
C ASP A 553 -26.38 -6.53 -13.71
N ARG A 554 -25.43 -5.64 -13.42
CA ARG A 554 -24.04 -5.94 -13.63
C ARG A 554 -23.54 -7.00 -12.65
N LEU A 555 -23.96 -6.94 -11.40
CA LEU A 555 -23.65 -7.96 -10.39
C LEU A 555 -24.17 -9.35 -10.78
N ILE A 556 -25.35 -9.42 -11.39
CA ILE A 556 -25.93 -10.68 -11.88
C ILE A 556 -25.10 -11.26 -13.03
N LYS A 557 -24.70 -10.43 -14.00
CA LYS A 557 -24.07 -10.87 -15.26
C LYS A 557 -22.57 -11.13 -15.16
N GLN A 558 -21.89 -10.52 -14.18
CA GLN A 558 -20.45 -10.57 -14.08
C GLN A 558 -19.95 -11.96 -13.61
N PRO A 559 -18.94 -12.55 -14.27
CA PRO A 559 -18.30 -13.75 -13.77
C PRO A 559 -17.54 -13.46 -12.46
N THR A 560 -17.20 -14.52 -11.72
CA THR A 560 -16.41 -14.42 -10.51
C THR A 560 -14.90 -14.38 -10.82
N MET A 561 -14.15 -13.62 -10.03
CA MET A 561 -12.67 -13.64 -10.07
C MET A 561 -12.16 -14.98 -9.51
N ASP A 562 -12.64 -15.34 -8.31
CA ASP A 562 -12.23 -16.56 -7.62
C ASP A 562 -13.10 -17.73 -8.09
N PRO A 563 -12.51 -18.80 -8.65
CA PRO A 563 -13.24 -20.01 -9.06
C PRO A 563 -14.00 -20.70 -7.93
N ALA A 564 -13.61 -20.48 -6.67
CA ALA A 564 -14.36 -21.02 -5.52
C ALA A 564 -15.72 -20.35 -5.32
N TYR A 565 -15.90 -19.13 -5.85
CA TYR A 565 -17.16 -18.41 -5.79
C TYR A 565 -18.10 -18.83 -6.92
N VAL A 566 -19.40 -18.65 -6.70
CA VAL A 566 -20.44 -18.88 -7.70
C VAL A 566 -21.10 -17.55 -8.03
N SER A 567 -21.18 -17.21 -9.32
CA SER A 567 -21.89 -15.99 -9.76
C SER A 567 -23.39 -16.07 -9.48
N VAL A 568 -24.06 -14.94 -9.38
CA VAL A 568 -25.53 -14.91 -9.18
C VAL A 568 -26.23 -15.61 -10.33
N ASN A 569 -25.81 -15.35 -11.58
CA ASN A 569 -26.40 -15.97 -12.75
C ASN A 569 -26.25 -17.50 -12.73
N ASP A 570 -25.05 -18.00 -12.49
CA ASP A 570 -24.79 -19.46 -12.48
C ASP A 570 -25.50 -20.15 -11.33
N TYR A 571 -25.59 -19.49 -10.17
CA TYR A 571 -26.32 -19.99 -9.03
C TYR A 571 -27.81 -20.23 -9.38
N VAL A 572 -28.48 -19.21 -9.86
CA VAL A 572 -29.92 -19.30 -10.19
C VAL A 572 -30.16 -20.24 -11.37
N ALA A 573 -29.33 -20.15 -12.42
CA ALA A 573 -29.46 -21.03 -13.59
C ALA A 573 -29.27 -22.52 -13.27
N THR A 574 -28.37 -22.84 -12.36
CA THR A 574 -28.14 -24.23 -11.92
C THR A 574 -29.33 -24.75 -11.12
N LEU A 575 -29.82 -23.97 -10.15
CA LEU A 575 -30.98 -24.38 -9.33
C LEU A 575 -32.27 -24.51 -10.15
N SER A 576 -32.48 -23.61 -11.12
CA SER A 576 -33.68 -23.67 -11.99
C SER A 576 -33.76 -24.97 -12.83
N LYS A 577 -32.63 -25.62 -13.05
CA LYS A 577 -32.50 -26.90 -13.75
C LYS A 577 -32.43 -28.10 -12.78
N GLY A 578 -32.66 -27.88 -11.47
CA GLY A 578 -32.59 -28.93 -10.45
C GLY A 578 -31.18 -29.36 -10.08
N GLY A 579 -30.15 -28.56 -10.45
CA GLY A 579 -28.76 -28.82 -10.09
C GLY A 579 -28.44 -28.39 -8.65
N SER A 580 -27.24 -28.72 -8.20
CA SER A 580 -26.70 -28.36 -6.89
C SER A 580 -25.23 -27.97 -7.00
N PHE A 581 -24.64 -27.47 -5.92
CA PHE A 581 -23.22 -27.10 -5.84
C PHE A 581 -22.50 -27.98 -4.83
N ASP A 582 -21.24 -28.26 -5.11
CA ASP A 582 -20.36 -29.01 -4.20
C ASP A 582 -20.17 -28.27 -2.88
N THR A 583 -19.95 -29.02 -1.81
CA THR A 583 -19.54 -28.48 -0.51
C THR A 583 -18.18 -27.79 -0.65
N GLY A 584 -18.10 -26.55 -0.21
CA GLY A 584 -16.88 -25.73 -0.33
C GLY A 584 -16.96 -24.61 -1.38
N ARG A 585 -17.97 -24.64 -2.27
CA ARG A 585 -18.23 -23.48 -3.15
C ARG A 585 -18.91 -22.37 -2.36
N VAL A 586 -18.44 -21.14 -2.57
CA VAL A 586 -19.04 -19.94 -1.97
C VAL A 586 -20.18 -19.47 -2.87
N THR A 587 -21.37 -20.00 -2.59
CA THR A 587 -22.61 -19.56 -3.29
C THR A 587 -23.09 -18.21 -2.75
N PRO A 588 -23.94 -17.46 -3.48
CA PRO A 588 -24.48 -16.19 -3.00
C PRO A 588 -25.11 -16.25 -1.59
N PRO A 589 -25.92 -17.27 -1.20
CA PRO A 589 -26.40 -17.37 0.18
C PRO A 589 -25.30 -17.57 1.23
N ILE A 590 -24.28 -18.37 0.92
CA ILE A 590 -23.12 -18.55 1.82
C ILE A 590 -22.37 -17.23 2.00
N LEU A 591 -22.13 -16.52 0.91
CA LEU A 591 -21.47 -15.22 0.94
C LEU A 591 -22.26 -14.18 1.74
N VAL A 592 -23.57 -14.15 1.57
CA VAL A 592 -24.48 -13.30 2.36
C VAL A 592 -24.32 -13.57 3.86
N ASN A 593 -24.36 -14.83 4.28
CA ASN A 593 -24.17 -15.20 5.69
C ASN A 593 -22.81 -14.79 6.23
N MET A 594 -21.74 -14.89 5.42
CA MET A 594 -20.40 -14.43 5.81
C MET A 594 -20.35 -12.91 6.00
N LEU A 595 -20.93 -12.15 5.06
CA LEU A 595 -20.96 -10.69 5.11
C LEU A 595 -21.75 -10.20 6.33
N GLU A 596 -22.92 -10.75 6.59
CA GLU A 596 -23.77 -10.35 7.73
C GLU A 596 -23.13 -10.69 9.09
N ARG A 597 -22.63 -11.92 9.23
CA ARG A 597 -21.96 -12.34 10.46
C ARG A 597 -20.81 -11.39 10.81
N ASP A 598 -19.94 -11.13 9.84
CA ASP A 598 -18.72 -10.34 10.08
C ASP A 598 -19.03 -8.85 10.28
N ALA A 599 -19.97 -8.30 9.52
CA ALA A 599 -20.41 -6.92 9.68
C ALA A 599 -21.07 -6.68 11.06
N ASN A 600 -21.98 -7.57 11.47
CA ASN A 600 -22.66 -7.44 12.76
C ASN A 600 -21.69 -7.60 13.94
N GLU A 601 -20.75 -8.52 13.87
CA GLU A 601 -19.72 -8.66 14.92
C GLU A 601 -18.77 -7.45 14.95
N ALA A 602 -18.38 -6.92 13.78
CA ALA A 602 -17.56 -5.70 13.71
C ALA A 602 -18.28 -4.50 14.35
N LEU A 603 -19.56 -4.31 14.04
CA LEU A 603 -20.39 -3.26 14.65
C LEU A 603 -20.48 -3.44 16.17
N ARG A 604 -20.73 -4.66 16.64
CA ARG A 604 -20.75 -4.97 18.08
C ARG A 604 -19.44 -4.61 18.78
N LEU A 605 -18.31 -4.91 18.15
CA LEU A 605 -16.98 -4.64 18.74
C LEU A 605 -16.66 -3.16 18.89
N VAL A 606 -17.27 -2.29 18.08
CA VAL A 606 -17.00 -0.84 18.10
C VAL A 606 -18.13 0.01 18.68
N ASN A 607 -19.28 -0.61 18.99
CA ASN A 607 -20.47 0.14 19.40
C ASN A 607 -20.26 0.93 20.69
N ASP A 608 -19.56 0.34 21.65
CA ASP A 608 -19.37 0.91 23.00
C ASP A 608 -18.05 1.68 23.17
N ILE A 609 -17.32 1.92 22.07
CA ILE A 609 -16.09 2.70 22.11
C ILE A 609 -16.43 4.18 22.22
N ASP A 610 -16.02 4.80 23.34
CA ASP A 610 -16.14 6.25 23.51
C ASP A 610 -15.08 6.97 22.64
N THR A 611 -15.57 7.76 21.70
CA THR A 611 -14.73 8.53 20.76
C THR A 611 -14.69 10.02 21.08
N SER A 612 -15.35 10.47 22.15
CA SER A 612 -15.54 11.90 22.47
C SER A 612 -14.23 12.64 22.74
N GLY A 613 -13.21 11.94 23.20
CA GLY A 613 -11.90 12.50 23.54
C GLY A 613 -10.86 12.47 22.40
N SER A 614 -11.15 11.86 21.25
CA SER A 614 -10.17 11.67 20.18
C SER A 614 -10.79 11.66 18.78
N ALA A 615 -10.49 12.69 18.00
CA ALA A 615 -10.91 12.73 16.59
C ALA A 615 -10.30 11.56 15.78
N SER A 616 -9.06 11.17 16.07
CA SER A 616 -8.42 10.03 15.42
C SER A 616 -9.15 8.72 15.69
N LEU A 617 -9.53 8.47 16.95
CA LEU A 617 -10.32 7.30 17.32
C LEU A 617 -11.72 7.32 16.70
N MET A 618 -12.34 8.50 16.62
CA MET A 618 -13.63 8.65 15.93
C MET A 618 -13.54 8.19 14.48
N TYR A 619 -12.49 8.54 13.76
CA TYR A 619 -12.26 8.06 12.39
C TYR A 619 -12.04 6.55 12.33
N GLU A 620 -11.31 5.96 13.28
CA GLU A 620 -11.12 4.50 13.33
C GLU A 620 -12.46 3.78 13.45
N VAL A 621 -13.30 4.22 14.38
CA VAL A 621 -14.64 3.65 14.59
C VAL A 621 -15.56 3.89 13.40
N ALA A 622 -15.51 5.07 12.80
CA ALA A 622 -16.32 5.41 11.63
C ALA A 622 -15.96 4.55 10.41
N ASP A 623 -14.67 4.33 10.16
CA ASP A 623 -14.20 3.49 9.05
C ASP A 623 -14.68 2.04 9.22
N VAL A 624 -14.59 1.48 10.42
CA VAL A 624 -15.13 0.12 10.71
C VAL A 624 -16.64 0.08 10.45
N LYS A 625 -17.39 1.08 10.96
CA LYS A 625 -18.85 1.16 10.77
C LYS A 625 -19.22 1.31 9.28
N ALA A 626 -18.45 2.09 8.51
CA ALA A 626 -18.66 2.26 7.07
C ALA A 626 -18.45 0.94 6.32
N TRP A 627 -17.33 0.24 6.57
CA TRP A 627 -17.07 -1.09 5.99
C TRP A 627 -18.13 -2.12 6.36
N ALA A 628 -18.56 -2.14 7.61
CA ALA A 628 -19.59 -3.09 8.07
C ALA A 628 -20.94 -2.83 7.37
N ASN A 629 -21.38 -1.56 7.27
CA ASN A 629 -22.59 -1.21 6.54
C ASN A 629 -22.47 -1.50 5.04
N LEU A 630 -21.28 -1.38 4.46
CA LEU A 630 -21.02 -1.79 3.08
C LEU A 630 -21.18 -3.31 2.90
N GLY A 631 -20.73 -4.10 3.88
CA GLY A 631 -20.96 -5.55 3.91
C GLY A 631 -22.43 -5.90 3.97
N LEU A 632 -23.21 -5.22 4.82
CA LEU A 632 -24.67 -5.41 4.92
C LEU A 632 -25.39 -4.95 3.65
N HIS A 633 -24.98 -3.83 3.05
CA HIS A 633 -25.46 -3.38 1.75
C HIS A 633 -25.23 -4.46 0.68
N LEU A 634 -24.03 -5.00 0.57
CA LEU A 634 -23.72 -6.04 -0.41
C LEU A 634 -24.49 -7.33 -0.16
N ALA A 635 -24.70 -7.72 1.10
CA ALA A 635 -25.52 -8.89 1.47
C ALA A 635 -26.97 -8.74 0.99
N GLU A 636 -27.61 -7.61 1.26
CA GLU A 636 -28.97 -7.35 0.81
C GLU A 636 -29.06 -7.21 -0.72
N LYS A 637 -28.05 -6.57 -1.35
CA LYS A 637 -27.96 -6.47 -2.81
C LYS A 637 -27.83 -7.85 -3.48
N LEU A 638 -27.06 -8.78 -2.89
CA LEU A 638 -26.96 -10.16 -3.38
C LEU A 638 -28.27 -10.91 -3.26
N ARG A 639 -29.00 -10.78 -2.14
CA ARG A 639 -30.34 -11.36 -2.02
C ARG A 639 -31.28 -10.83 -3.09
N GLY A 640 -31.29 -9.51 -3.26
CA GLY A 640 -32.06 -8.85 -4.30
C GLY A 640 -31.70 -9.32 -5.71
N ALA A 641 -30.40 -9.50 -5.98
CA ALA A 641 -29.92 -10.01 -7.27
C ALA A 641 -30.36 -11.46 -7.53
N VAL A 642 -30.28 -12.34 -6.53
CA VAL A 642 -30.73 -13.74 -6.65
C VAL A 642 -32.25 -13.78 -6.92
N ALA A 643 -33.05 -13.06 -6.14
CA ALA A 643 -34.50 -13.00 -6.32
C ALA A 643 -34.86 -12.41 -7.72
N LEU A 644 -34.20 -11.34 -8.14
CA LEU A 644 -34.40 -10.71 -9.44
C LEU A 644 -34.11 -11.67 -10.59
N GLN A 645 -32.98 -12.37 -10.52
CA GLN A 645 -32.61 -13.36 -11.56
C GLN A 645 -33.54 -14.56 -11.56
N THR A 646 -34.01 -15.03 -10.40
CA THR A 646 -35.04 -16.08 -10.28
C THR A 646 -36.32 -15.65 -11.00
N TYR A 647 -36.80 -14.42 -10.77
CA TYR A 647 -37.95 -13.87 -11.48
C TYR A 647 -37.74 -13.86 -13.00
N ARG A 648 -36.58 -13.37 -13.46
CA ARG A 648 -36.24 -13.30 -14.88
C ARG A 648 -36.20 -14.66 -15.56
N LEU A 649 -35.74 -15.68 -14.87
CA LEU A 649 -35.71 -17.06 -15.38
C LEU A 649 -37.05 -17.82 -15.23
N GLY A 650 -38.14 -17.12 -14.97
CA GLY A 650 -39.49 -17.68 -14.97
C GLY A 650 -40.15 -17.83 -13.61
N GLY A 651 -39.50 -17.44 -12.53
CA GLY A 651 -40.08 -17.39 -11.18
C GLY A 651 -41.33 -16.50 -11.09
N GLY A 652 -42.10 -16.64 -10.01
CA GLY A 652 -43.33 -15.88 -9.78
C GLY A 652 -43.09 -14.40 -9.44
N GLU A 653 -44.17 -13.61 -9.41
CA GLU A 653 -44.13 -12.18 -9.06
C GLU A 653 -43.69 -11.94 -7.60
N GLU A 654 -43.76 -12.95 -6.73
CA GLU A 654 -43.22 -12.92 -5.38
C GLU A 654 -41.72 -12.63 -5.38
N HIS A 655 -40.96 -13.25 -6.29
CA HIS A 655 -39.50 -13.02 -6.41
C HIS A 655 -39.17 -11.59 -6.86
N LYS A 656 -40.00 -10.98 -7.71
CA LYS A 656 -39.85 -9.58 -8.06
C LYS A 656 -40.06 -8.65 -6.86
N ARG A 657 -41.12 -8.94 -6.06
CA ARG A 657 -41.36 -8.17 -4.82
C ARG A 657 -40.22 -8.35 -3.83
N GLU A 658 -39.78 -9.59 -3.62
CA GLU A 658 -38.66 -9.91 -2.76
C GLU A 658 -37.37 -9.18 -3.20
N ALA A 659 -37.09 -9.14 -4.50
CA ALA A 659 -35.95 -8.39 -5.04
C ALA A 659 -36.02 -6.89 -4.72
N ILE A 660 -37.21 -6.27 -4.93
CA ILE A 660 -37.43 -4.86 -4.61
C ILE A 660 -37.22 -4.58 -3.12
N ASP A 661 -37.77 -5.44 -2.24
CA ASP A 661 -37.66 -5.30 -0.79
C ASP A 661 -36.20 -5.40 -0.31
N HIS A 662 -35.41 -6.34 -0.85
CA HIS A 662 -33.99 -6.48 -0.54
C HIS A 662 -33.18 -5.28 -1.04
N LEU A 663 -33.41 -4.82 -2.26
CA LEU A 663 -32.69 -3.65 -2.80
C LEU A 663 -33.04 -2.35 -2.06
N GLN A 664 -34.27 -2.21 -1.57
CA GLN A 664 -34.64 -1.10 -0.69
C GLN A 664 -33.92 -1.19 0.67
N ARG A 665 -33.73 -2.39 1.24
CA ARG A 665 -32.91 -2.55 2.46
C ARG A 665 -31.44 -2.27 2.20
N ALA A 666 -30.91 -2.70 1.04
CA ALA A 666 -29.55 -2.37 0.63
C ALA A 666 -29.35 -0.85 0.57
N LEU A 667 -30.30 -0.10 0.00
CA LEU A 667 -30.26 1.36 -0.04
C LEU A 667 -30.25 2.00 1.37
N LYS A 668 -30.95 1.43 2.35
CA LYS A 668 -30.91 1.92 3.74
C LYS A 668 -29.53 1.79 4.36
N TYR A 669 -28.83 0.67 4.13
CA TYR A 669 -27.45 0.52 4.59
C TYR A 669 -26.49 1.52 3.91
N TRP A 670 -26.74 1.84 2.63
CA TRP A 670 -25.99 2.89 1.95
C TRP A 670 -26.26 4.27 2.56
N ASP A 671 -27.49 4.58 2.94
CA ASP A 671 -27.85 5.79 3.66
C ASP A 671 -27.16 5.89 5.03
N GLU A 672 -26.98 4.76 5.75
CA GLU A 672 -26.18 4.74 6.97
C GLU A 672 -24.68 5.03 6.71
N ILE A 673 -24.10 4.52 5.61
CA ILE A 673 -22.73 4.88 5.22
C ILE A 673 -22.63 6.39 4.98
N ILE A 674 -23.57 6.98 4.26
CA ILE A 674 -23.60 8.44 4.03
C ILE A 674 -23.69 9.21 5.35
N LYS A 675 -24.55 8.80 6.23
CA LYS A 675 -24.73 9.43 7.56
C LYS A 675 -23.43 9.39 8.40
N ILE A 676 -22.67 8.28 8.34
CA ILE A 676 -21.39 8.12 9.01
C ILE A 676 -20.32 9.00 8.37
N THR A 677 -20.22 8.98 7.04
CA THR A 677 -19.09 9.52 6.30
C THR A 677 -19.22 11.01 5.98
N ARG A 678 -20.43 11.52 5.71
CA ARG A 678 -20.64 12.91 5.26
C ARG A 678 -20.15 13.98 6.22
N PRO A 679 -20.24 13.81 7.55
CA PRO A 679 -19.72 14.79 8.51
C PRO A 679 -18.18 14.86 8.57
N ILE A 680 -17.49 13.78 8.17
CA ILE A 680 -16.07 13.58 8.44
C ILE A 680 -15.20 13.52 7.18
N TYR A 681 -15.79 13.20 6.03
CA TYR A 681 -15.09 13.14 4.74
C TYR A 681 -15.59 14.18 3.76
N ARG A 682 -14.69 14.68 2.93
CA ARG A 682 -14.97 15.58 1.81
C ARG A 682 -15.24 14.77 0.55
N ASP A 683 -15.79 15.43 -0.44
CA ASP A 683 -15.75 14.91 -1.80
C ASP A 683 -14.30 14.84 -2.26
N MET A 684 -13.89 13.72 -2.84
CA MET A 684 -12.51 13.48 -3.26
C MET A 684 -12.43 13.16 -4.76
N PRO A 685 -11.41 13.65 -5.46
CA PRO A 685 -11.19 13.28 -6.85
C PRO A 685 -10.79 11.80 -6.92
N LEU A 686 -11.40 11.06 -7.86
CA LEU A 686 -11.02 9.71 -8.21
C LEU A 686 -10.00 9.73 -9.34
N THR A 687 -9.06 8.80 -9.30
CA THR A 687 -8.19 8.53 -10.44
C THR A 687 -8.87 7.49 -11.32
N HIS A 688 -9.47 7.94 -12.42
CA HIS A 688 -10.08 7.06 -13.39
C HIS A 688 -9.18 6.86 -14.61
N TYR A 689 -9.36 5.74 -15.26
CA TYR A 689 -9.00 5.58 -16.65
C TYR A 689 -10.21 5.95 -17.53
N ASN A 690 -10.01 6.95 -18.36
CA ASN A 690 -10.96 7.32 -19.38
C ASN A 690 -10.20 7.16 -20.70
N GLY A 691 -10.46 6.07 -21.43
CA GLY A 691 -9.60 5.53 -22.49
C GLY A 691 -9.18 6.50 -23.59
N ASN A 692 -9.96 7.56 -23.85
CA ASN A 692 -9.68 8.54 -24.88
C ASN A 692 -9.62 9.98 -24.38
N SER A 693 -9.85 10.25 -23.11
CA SER A 693 -9.83 11.63 -22.65
C SER A 693 -8.44 11.96 -22.13
N ARG A 694 -7.86 12.96 -22.75
CA ARG A 694 -6.68 13.66 -22.25
C ARG A 694 -6.99 14.43 -20.97
N ASP A 695 -8.27 14.64 -20.71
CA ASP A 695 -8.81 15.24 -19.52
C ASP A 695 -9.08 14.10 -18.55
N ALA A 696 -8.11 13.83 -17.68
CA ALA A 696 -8.34 12.99 -16.53
C ALA A 696 -9.60 13.49 -15.84
N ASN A 697 -10.46 12.61 -15.43
CA ASN A 697 -11.76 12.77 -14.79
C ASN A 697 -11.79 13.80 -13.64
N ASP A 698 -11.33 15.01 -13.88
CA ASP A 698 -11.21 16.08 -12.89
C ASP A 698 -12.54 16.45 -12.26
N ASP A 699 -13.65 16.21 -12.99
CA ASP A 699 -15.00 16.46 -12.51
C ASP A 699 -15.62 15.29 -11.76
N ASN A 700 -14.99 14.12 -11.75
CA ASN A 700 -15.51 12.95 -11.07
C ASN A 700 -15.04 12.91 -9.61
N LEU A 701 -15.79 13.57 -8.77
CA LEU A 701 -15.61 13.51 -7.33
C LEU A 701 -16.36 12.32 -6.74
N PHE A 702 -15.70 11.59 -5.86
CA PHE A 702 -16.30 10.52 -5.08
C PHE A 702 -16.70 11.01 -3.69
N HIS A 703 -17.88 10.63 -3.29
CA HIS A 703 -18.38 10.46 -1.93
C HIS A 703 -19.57 9.52 -2.01
N TRP A 704 -19.83 8.72 -1.01
CA TRP A 704 -20.99 7.81 -0.98
C TRP A 704 -22.32 8.53 -1.26
N ALA A 705 -22.46 9.79 -0.81
CA ALA A 705 -23.63 10.61 -1.09
C ALA A 705 -23.80 10.95 -2.57
N ARG A 706 -22.73 11.08 -3.33
CA ARG A 706 -22.78 11.49 -4.75
C ARG A 706 -23.32 10.36 -5.64
N ILE A 707 -23.02 9.11 -5.31
CA ILE A 707 -23.46 7.96 -6.09
C ILE A 707 -24.76 7.32 -5.56
N ARG A 708 -25.39 7.93 -4.54
CA ARG A 708 -26.65 7.43 -3.96
C ARG A 708 -27.75 7.24 -5.00
N GLY A 709 -27.81 8.12 -6.00
CA GLY A 709 -28.78 7.99 -7.10
C GLY A 709 -28.59 6.72 -7.91
N GLU A 710 -27.33 6.34 -8.17
CA GLU A 710 -27.01 5.08 -8.87
C GLU A 710 -27.37 3.87 -8.02
N VAL A 711 -27.13 3.93 -6.71
CA VAL A 711 -27.54 2.87 -5.78
C VAL A 711 -29.06 2.71 -5.74
N ALA A 712 -29.79 3.81 -5.70
CA ALA A 712 -31.28 3.78 -5.73
C ALA A 712 -31.83 3.23 -7.05
N SER A 713 -31.11 3.38 -8.16
CA SER A 713 -31.52 2.87 -9.47
C SER A 713 -31.64 1.34 -9.51
N ASP A 714 -30.99 0.60 -8.61
CA ASP A 714 -31.17 -0.85 -8.51
C ASP A 714 -32.63 -1.25 -8.24
N VAL A 715 -33.32 -0.45 -7.42
CA VAL A 715 -34.75 -0.67 -7.11
C VAL A 715 -35.59 -0.47 -8.38
N GLU A 716 -35.29 0.55 -9.17
CA GLU A 716 -36.00 0.82 -10.43
C GLU A 716 -35.72 -0.23 -11.49
N ILE A 717 -34.47 -0.74 -11.56
CA ILE A 717 -34.11 -1.90 -12.40
C ILE A 717 -34.99 -3.10 -12.05
N ALA A 718 -35.16 -3.41 -10.76
CA ALA A 718 -36.01 -4.52 -10.33
C ALA A 718 -37.50 -4.28 -10.69
N ARG A 719 -38.01 -3.05 -10.49
CA ARG A 719 -39.40 -2.68 -10.86
C ARG A 719 -39.65 -2.82 -12.35
N ALA A 720 -38.71 -2.38 -13.17
CA ALA A 720 -38.84 -2.40 -14.63
C ALA A 720 -38.61 -3.80 -15.25
N SER A 721 -38.02 -4.74 -14.49
CA SER A 721 -37.67 -6.08 -15.00
C SER A 721 -38.91 -6.89 -15.39
N ARG A 722 -38.75 -7.75 -16.41
CA ARG A 722 -39.78 -8.63 -16.96
C ARG A 722 -39.30 -10.08 -16.94
N ARG A 723 -40.24 -11.04 -16.90
CA ARG A 723 -39.93 -12.46 -17.10
C ARG A 723 -39.32 -12.67 -18.49
N GLY A 724 -38.32 -13.54 -18.59
CA GLY A 724 -37.60 -13.81 -19.84
C GLY A 724 -36.63 -12.73 -20.26
N GLN A 725 -36.37 -11.73 -19.44
CA GLN A 725 -35.35 -10.69 -19.67
C GLN A 725 -33.99 -11.24 -19.21
N LEU A 726 -33.07 -11.52 -20.14
CA LEU A 726 -31.71 -11.96 -19.87
C LEU A 726 -30.74 -10.79 -19.84
#